data_2d191247963601357b0870aa38bc4c90
#
_entry.id   2d191247963601357b0870aa38bc4c90
#
_cell.length_a   1.000
_cell.length_b   1.000
_cell.length_c   1.000
_cell.angle_alpha   90.00
_cell.angle_beta   90.00
_cell.angle_gamma   90.00
#
_symmetry.space_group_name_H-M   'P 1'
#
loop_
_entity.id
_entity.type
_entity.pdbx_description
1 polymer ?
#
loop_
_entity_poly.entity_id
_entity_poly.type
_entity_poly.pdbx_seq_one_letter_code
_entity_poly.pdbx_strand_id
1 'polypeptide(L)'
;MLRSALLAGAAFALLPGTAFAQAQDATPTPVADDGAGGTAAPADATAADAPPAQGDDRRAPESQDIVVTGSRIRGPDLLAGTTAITGEELTRDVRPSIGETLQHLPGVSASSFGPNASRPVLRGFQGERVSILTDGIGSLDVSSTSADHAVAINPLTADRIDVLRGPTALLYGTSAIGGVVNVLDSRIPRRVPTDHVHIDGILTYGSAANERSGNAAADLPVGGNFVVHVDGNYSQTDDMDIGGYALAPALRAQALASADPAIRALADIRGTLPNSAAKTWDIAAGAAWISGENNVGFSINHYDSLYGVPIRYSLDPAIDAEAPRLDIAQTRIDGRAEIDTGTGFLDSIQLRGGYSDYRHFELEQSGAIGTRFDSTGYEGRAEFVQSTRQGWGGGFGAQYFHRDFAVAGAEKFLPDNSTNQLGLFALETLDRGAFKGEASVRYEHTAYDADADPIIGNPALTRNFNAFSAALGAQYTVAPGWRIGLNASRTERAPSVEELFANGPHGGTQSFEIGDPGIDLEKSWGIEATIRGAGEGYTLGASVFHSWFNGYIYETPTGAIQDDLPVFQYFQANARYYGFELEGSVKVARIGNFDINLDGVGDYVHATIAGSGPAPRIPPLRLLGGIEAQSDRINGRVEVEWVADQNRIAAFETPTDGYTMVNASLSFRPFHDNRSSIVLSANNIFDVDARRHASFLKDYAPLSGRDLRISARFTF
;
A
#
# COMPACT_ATOMS: atom_id res chain seq x y z
N MET A 1 43.44 1.74 12.14
CA MET A 1 43.50 2.18 13.56
C MET A 1 42.11 2.00 14.10
N LEU A 2 41.97 1.42 15.25
CA LEU A 2 40.75 0.85 15.83
C LEU A 2 39.49 1.71 15.71
N ARG A 3 38.44 1.18 15.10
CA ARG A 3 37.06 1.67 15.24
C ARG A 3 36.42 0.92 16.39
N SER A 4 36.09 1.65 17.43
CA SER A 4 35.35 1.14 18.59
C SER A 4 33.87 1.02 18.21
N ALA A 5 33.39 -0.21 18.15
CA ALA A 5 31.95 -0.47 18.06
C ALA A 5 31.32 -0.19 19.43
N LEU A 6 30.45 0.79 19.52
CA LEU A 6 29.53 0.97 20.64
C LEU A 6 28.22 0.26 20.29
N LEU A 7 28.08 -0.96 20.81
CA LEU A 7 26.79 -1.65 20.92
C LEU A 7 25.99 -0.98 22.04
N ALA A 8 24.99 -0.19 21.69
CA ALA A 8 23.96 0.23 22.63
C ALA A 8 22.97 -0.93 22.83
N GLY A 9 23.26 -1.78 23.79
CA GLY A 9 22.33 -2.82 24.24
C GLY A 9 21.17 -2.18 25.02
N ALA A 10 19.95 -2.32 24.53
CA ALA A 10 18.75 -2.07 25.31
C ALA A 10 18.64 -3.13 26.40
N ALA A 11 19.06 -2.79 27.62
CA ALA A 11 18.91 -3.64 28.79
C ALA A 11 17.45 -3.61 29.25
N PHE A 12 16.70 -4.68 29.01
CA PHE A 12 15.46 -4.97 29.74
C PHE A 12 15.84 -5.33 31.18
N ALA A 13 15.54 -4.43 32.12
CA ALA A 13 15.67 -4.70 33.54
C ALA A 13 14.60 -5.68 33.97
N LEU A 14 15.00 -6.91 34.24
CA LEU A 14 14.20 -7.91 34.96
C LEU A 14 14.12 -7.47 36.43
N LEU A 15 12.95 -7.13 36.91
CA LEU A 15 12.67 -6.97 38.34
C LEU A 15 12.55 -8.35 38.99
N PRO A 16 13.17 -8.58 40.17
CA PRO A 16 13.13 -9.86 40.86
C PRO A 16 11.76 -10.13 41.50
N GLY A 17 11.24 -11.32 41.23
CA GLY A 17 10.01 -11.81 41.87
C GLY A 17 10.20 -12.01 43.37
N THR A 18 9.27 -11.47 44.14
CA THR A 18 9.10 -11.81 45.53
C THR A 18 8.23 -13.08 45.65
N ALA A 19 8.84 -14.11 46.19
CA ALA A 19 8.18 -15.34 46.57
C ALA A 19 7.20 -15.08 47.70
N PHE A 20 5.94 -15.50 47.55
CA PHE A 20 5.04 -15.70 48.68
C PHE A 20 4.80 -17.18 48.93
N ALA A 21 4.98 -17.53 50.19
CA ALA A 21 4.98 -18.87 50.74
C ALA A 21 3.61 -19.54 50.70
N GLN A 22 3.66 -20.85 50.56
CA GLN A 22 2.57 -21.79 50.77
C GLN A 22 1.96 -21.69 52.17
N ALA A 23 0.64 -21.78 52.26
CA ALA A 23 -0.06 -22.29 53.43
C ALA A 23 -1.02 -23.37 52.95
N GLN A 24 -0.82 -24.57 53.50
CA GLN A 24 -1.61 -25.77 53.32
C GLN A 24 -2.82 -25.76 54.26
N ASP A 25 -3.78 -26.63 53.90
CA ASP A 25 -4.81 -27.33 54.67
C ASP A 25 -6.16 -26.66 54.92
N ALA A 26 -7.19 -27.22 54.33
CA ALA A 26 -8.08 -28.20 54.97
C ALA A 26 -9.35 -28.45 54.15
N THR A 27 -9.53 -29.70 53.74
CA THR A 27 -10.83 -30.27 53.37
C THR A 27 -11.71 -30.43 54.60
N PRO A 28 -13.04 -30.39 54.46
CA PRO A 28 -13.85 -31.52 54.87
C PRO A 28 -14.92 -31.96 53.87
N THR A 29 -15.06 -33.25 53.79
CA THR A 29 -16.04 -34.10 53.16
C THR A 29 -17.37 -34.15 53.92
N PRO A 30 -18.37 -34.90 53.47
CA PRO A 30 -19.73 -34.43 53.26
C PRO A 30 -20.70 -35.00 54.35
N VAL A 31 -21.88 -34.41 54.41
CA VAL A 31 -23.01 -35.05 55.11
C VAL A 31 -24.22 -35.15 54.23
N ALA A 32 -24.65 -36.39 53.99
CA ALA A 32 -25.94 -36.72 53.42
C ALA A 32 -27.03 -36.56 54.54
N ASP A 33 -28.25 -36.23 54.21
CA ASP A 33 -29.36 -37.14 54.41
C ASP A 33 -30.74 -36.50 54.18
N ASP A 34 -31.53 -37.31 53.48
CA ASP A 34 -32.95 -37.66 53.63
C ASP A 34 -34.09 -36.64 53.56
N GLY A 35 -35.01 -37.02 52.72
CA GLY A 35 -36.40 -36.97 53.09
C GLY A 35 -37.44 -36.69 52.04
N ALA A 36 -37.80 -37.75 51.31
CA ALA A 36 -39.17 -38.19 51.04
C ALA A 36 -40.26 -37.21 50.55
N GLY A 37 -40.80 -37.52 49.40
CA GLY A 37 -42.17 -38.05 49.38
C GLY A 37 -43.09 -37.40 48.36
N GLY A 38 -43.68 -38.18 47.47
CA GLY A 38 -45.06 -37.97 47.05
C GLY A 38 -45.30 -37.85 45.53
N THR A 39 -45.38 -38.94 44.86
CA THR A 39 -46.47 -39.47 43.96
C THR A 39 -47.31 -38.47 43.16
N ALA A 40 -47.35 -38.61 41.88
CA ALA A 40 -48.38 -39.19 41.00
C ALA A 40 -48.24 -38.75 39.55
N ALA A 41 -48.13 -39.70 38.66
CA ALA A 41 -48.50 -39.61 37.25
C ALA A 41 -50.02 -39.90 37.13
N PRO A 42 -50.68 -39.91 35.95
CA PRO A 42 -50.22 -39.72 34.54
C PRO A 42 -51.20 -38.86 33.70
N ALA A 43 -50.84 -38.53 32.47
CA ALA A 43 -51.68 -38.77 31.28
C ALA A 43 -51.14 -38.09 30.03
N ASP A 44 -50.85 -38.95 29.10
CA ASP A 44 -50.97 -38.89 27.62
C ASP A 44 -51.36 -37.54 26.97
N ALA A 45 -50.50 -37.08 26.05
CA ALA A 45 -50.90 -36.62 24.71
C ALA A 45 -49.70 -36.64 23.76
N THR A 46 -49.75 -37.57 22.83
CA THR A 46 -48.91 -37.65 21.61
C THR A 46 -48.91 -36.32 20.85
N ALA A 47 -47.74 -35.73 20.69
CA ALA A 47 -47.46 -34.77 19.66
C ALA A 47 -46.21 -35.22 18.88
N ALA A 48 -46.43 -35.35 17.59
CA ALA A 48 -45.50 -35.90 16.59
C ALA A 48 -44.16 -35.19 16.58
N ASP A 49 -43.09 -35.98 16.38
CA ASP A 49 -41.76 -35.56 16.02
C ASP A 49 -41.78 -34.59 14.80
N ALA A 50 -41.52 -33.35 15.07
CA ALA A 50 -40.99 -32.43 14.06
C ALA A 50 -39.46 -32.54 14.10
N PRO A 51 -38.79 -32.79 12.97
CA PRO A 51 -37.33 -32.78 12.95
C PRO A 51 -36.83 -31.41 13.37
N PRO A 52 -35.66 -31.33 14.05
CA PRO A 52 -35.07 -30.03 14.38
C PRO A 52 -34.86 -29.24 13.11
N ALA A 53 -35.37 -28.02 13.08
CA ALA A 53 -35.09 -27.08 12.04
C ALA A 53 -33.56 -26.97 11.93
N GLN A 54 -33.01 -27.46 10.82
CA GLN A 54 -31.66 -27.12 10.40
C GLN A 54 -31.64 -25.61 10.30
N GLY A 55 -30.91 -24.98 11.20
CA GLY A 55 -30.60 -23.57 11.09
C GLY A 55 -30.00 -23.34 9.71
N ASP A 56 -30.68 -22.52 8.96
CA ASP A 56 -30.21 -22.00 7.67
C ASP A 56 -29.03 -21.06 7.98
N ASP A 57 -27.83 -21.65 8.15
CA ASP A 57 -26.55 -20.93 8.21
C ASP A 57 -26.26 -20.39 6.81
N ARG A 58 -27.20 -19.65 6.24
CA ARG A 58 -26.91 -18.69 5.19
C ARG A 58 -26.25 -17.53 5.87
N ARG A 59 -24.91 -17.62 6.02
CA ARG A 59 -24.11 -16.42 6.20
C ARG A 59 -24.52 -15.47 5.08
N ALA A 60 -25.14 -14.34 5.49
CA ALA A 60 -25.11 -13.13 4.70
C ALA A 60 -23.66 -12.98 4.20
N PRO A 61 -23.42 -12.48 2.97
CA PRO A 61 -22.07 -12.18 2.55
C PRO A 61 -21.47 -11.38 3.71
N GLU A 62 -20.34 -11.86 4.25
CA GLU A 62 -19.62 -11.17 5.30
C GLU A 62 -19.47 -9.75 4.79
N SER A 63 -20.18 -8.82 5.39
CA SER A 63 -19.90 -7.41 5.21
C SER A 63 -18.41 -7.35 5.47
N GLN A 64 -17.62 -6.92 4.47
CA GLN A 64 -16.18 -6.77 4.62
C GLN A 64 -16.01 -5.70 5.69
N ASP A 65 -16.04 -6.11 6.94
CA ASP A 65 -15.67 -5.25 8.05
C ASP A 65 -14.23 -4.87 7.79
N ILE A 66 -14.04 -3.62 7.39
CA ILE A 66 -12.73 -3.03 7.21
C ILE A 66 -12.13 -2.94 8.60
N VAL A 67 -11.53 -4.04 9.03
CA VAL A 67 -10.74 -4.07 10.25
C VAL A 67 -9.39 -3.49 9.87
N VAL A 68 -9.15 -2.24 10.21
CA VAL A 68 -7.82 -1.65 10.13
C VAL A 68 -6.98 -2.34 11.21
N THR A 69 -6.33 -3.43 10.82
CA THR A 69 -5.55 -4.28 11.73
C THR A 69 -4.20 -3.68 12.10
N GLY A 70 -3.91 -2.48 11.62
CA GLY A 70 -2.76 -1.68 12.05
C GLY A 70 -2.98 -0.96 13.39
N SER A 71 -4.20 -0.65 13.76
CA SER A 71 -4.55 -0.03 15.04
C SER A 71 -5.84 -0.65 15.57
N ARG A 72 -5.87 -1.07 16.84
CA ARG A 72 -7.11 -1.46 17.51
C ARG A 72 -8.01 -0.25 17.83
N ILE A 73 -7.72 0.93 17.34
CA ILE A 73 -8.65 2.05 17.35
C ILE A 73 -9.79 1.68 16.38
N ARG A 74 -10.61 0.76 16.84
CA ARG A 74 -11.75 0.21 16.11
C ARG A 74 -12.89 1.22 16.13
N GLY A 75 -13.00 2.02 15.05
CA GLY A 75 -14.32 2.48 14.66
C GLY A 75 -14.92 1.40 13.74
N PRO A 76 -16.12 0.90 13.99
CA PRO A 76 -16.74 -0.11 13.11
C PRO A 76 -17.00 0.38 11.68
N ASP A 77 -16.85 1.66 11.42
CA ASP A 77 -16.94 2.29 10.11
C ASP A 77 -16.07 3.55 10.14
N LEU A 78 -14.89 3.47 9.58
CA LEU A 78 -14.08 4.66 9.34
C LEU A 78 -14.87 5.61 8.44
N LEU A 79 -14.97 6.87 8.84
CA LEU A 79 -15.81 7.87 8.17
C LEU A 79 -15.29 8.27 6.80
N ALA A 80 -13.97 8.10 6.57
CA ALA A 80 -13.33 8.38 5.29
C ALA A 80 -13.31 7.17 4.35
N GLY A 81 -13.05 7.40 3.08
CA GLY A 81 -12.89 6.36 2.07
C GLY A 81 -11.73 5.43 2.37
N THR A 82 -12.00 4.32 3.01
CA THR A 82 -11.05 3.24 3.26
C THR A 82 -11.42 2.08 2.36
N THR A 83 -10.45 1.49 1.69
CA THR A 83 -10.62 0.33 0.81
C THR A 83 -9.61 -0.73 1.22
N ALA A 84 -9.98 -1.99 1.18
CA ALA A 84 -9.08 -3.10 1.46
C ALA A 84 -9.20 -4.17 0.38
N ILE A 85 -8.08 -4.78 0.03
CA ILE A 85 -8.03 -5.93 -0.89
C ILE A 85 -7.52 -7.16 -0.13
N THR A 86 -8.26 -8.26 -0.21
CA THR A 86 -7.98 -9.50 0.53
C THR A 86 -8.40 -10.73 -0.26
N GLY A 87 -8.01 -11.91 0.19
CA GLY A 87 -8.55 -13.20 -0.25
C GLY A 87 -8.47 -13.43 -1.76
N GLU A 88 -9.60 -13.74 -2.39
CA GLU A 88 -9.68 -14.07 -3.82
C GLU A 88 -9.40 -12.85 -4.71
N GLU A 89 -9.85 -11.66 -4.31
CA GLU A 89 -9.58 -10.42 -5.01
C GLU A 89 -8.08 -10.13 -5.04
N LEU A 90 -7.39 -10.23 -3.90
CA LEU A 90 -5.94 -10.09 -3.85
C LEU A 90 -5.23 -11.15 -4.71
N THR A 91 -5.69 -12.42 -4.67
CA THR A 91 -5.13 -13.50 -5.49
C THR A 91 -5.26 -13.23 -6.99
N ARG A 92 -6.38 -12.63 -7.44
CA ARG A 92 -6.63 -12.25 -8.82
C ARG A 92 -5.77 -11.06 -9.26
N ASP A 93 -5.63 -10.07 -8.39
CA ASP A 93 -5.09 -8.76 -8.73
C ASP A 93 -3.61 -8.57 -8.33
N VAL A 94 -3.02 -9.53 -7.60
CA VAL A 94 -1.59 -9.46 -7.23
C VAL A 94 -0.68 -9.38 -8.46
N ARG A 95 0.24 -8.43 -8.44
CA ARG A 95 1.25 -8.14 -9.47
C ARG A 95 2.62 -7.98 -8.81
N PRO A 96 3.73 -7.97 -9.57
CA PRO A 96 5.07 -7.80 -9.00
C PRO A 96 5.25 -6.54 -8.15
N SER A 97 4.51 -5.46 -8.42
CA SER A 97 4.59 -4.21 -7.67
C SER A 97 3.29 -3.84 -6.98
N ILE A 98 3.40 -3.11 -5.86
CA ILE A 98 2.25 -2.68 -5.05
C ILE A 98 1.32 -1.73 -5.82
N GLY A 99 1.87 -0.86 -6.68
CA GLY A 99 1.08 0.06 -7.50
C GLY A 99 0.20 -0.66 -8.50
N GLU A 100 0.74 -1.65 -9.20
CA GLU A 100 -0.02 -2.44 -10.17
C GLU A 100 -1.05 -3.36 -9.48
N THR A 101 -0.77 -3.83 -8.27
CA THR A 101 -1.70 -4.65 -7.48
C THR A 101 -2.97 -3.88 -7.10
N LEU A 102 -2.87 -2.58 -6.83
CA LEU A 102 -3.98 -1.77 -6.31
C LEU A 102 -4.75 -0.98 -7.38
N GLN A 103 -4.36 -1.06 -8.64
CA GLN A 103 -4.87 -0.19 -9.71
C GLN A 103 -6.39 -0.29 -9.97
N HIS A 104 -7.05 -1.41 -9.62
CA HIS A 104 -8.49 -1.59 -9.81
C HIS A 104 -9.34 -0.90 -8.73
N LEU A 105 -8.72 -0.43 -7.64
CA LEU A 105 -9.44 0.25 -6.56
C LEU A 105 -9.88 1.67 -6.98
N PRO A 106 -11.01 2.18 -6.41
CA PRO A 106 -11.47 3.53 -6.71
C PRO A 106 -10.47 4.60 -6.27
N GLY A 107 -10.21 5.56 -7.16
CA GLY A 107 -9.26 6.66 -6.94
C GLY A 107 -7.80 6.24 -6.85
N VAL A 108 -7.47 5.02 -7.25
CA VAL A 108 -6.10 4.49 -7.28
C VAL A 108 -5.64 4.31 -8.72
N SER A 109 -4.48 4.87 -9.02
CA SER A 109 -3.70 4.62 -10.22
C SER A 109 -2.29 4.17 -9.81
N ALA A 110 -1.39 4.04 -10.76
CA ALA A 110 -0.01 3.63 -10.48
C ALA A 110 0.99 4.49 -11.27
N SER A 111 2.18 4.67 -10.73
CA SER A 111 3.23 5.48 -11.37
C SER A 111 3.84 4.80 -12.60
N SER A 112 3.78 3.46 -12.65
CA SER A 112 4.21 2.63 -13.78
C SER A 112 5.55 3.07 -14.40
N PHE A 113 6.58 3.15 -13.55
CA PHE A 113 7.95 3.31 -14.05
C PHE A 113 8.50 1.92 -14.48
N GLY A 114 7.81 1.32 -15.45
CA GLY A 114 7.93 -0.09 -15.76
C GLY A 114 7.11 -0.99 -14.80
N PRO A 115 7.07 -2.32 -15.05
CA PRO A 115 6.23 -3.24 -14.28
C PRO A 115 6.70 -3.45 -12.84
N ASN A 116 7.99 -3.23 -12.55
CA ASN A 116 8.61 -3.57 -11.28
C ASN A 116 8.74 -2.36 -10.34
N ALA A 117 8.92 -1.14 -10.87
CA ALA A 117 8.98 0.10 -10.11
C ALA A 117 7.66 0.89 -10.28
N SER A 118 6.56 0.36 -9.76
CA SER A 118 5.25 1.00 -9.82
C SER A 118 4.71 1.24 -8.43
N ARG A 119 4.50 2.52 -8.09
CA ARG A 119 3.99 2.97 -6.78
C ARG A 119 2.52 3.38 -6.91
N PRO A 120 1.73 3.25 -5.84
CA PRO A 120 0.35 3.72 -5.83
C PRO A 120 0.27 5.23 -6.02
N VAL A 121 -0.67 5.66 -6.86
CA VAL A 121 -1.07 7.06 -7.04
C VAL A 121 -2.49 7.20 -6.51
N LEU A 122 -2.67 7.92 -5.41
CA LEU A 122 -3.95 8.07 -4.74
C LEU A 122 -4.54 9.46 -5.04
N ARG A 123 -5.67 9.52 -5.72
CA ARG A 123 -6.32 10.80 -6.11
C ARG A 123 -5.37 11.77 -6.83
N GLY A 124 -4.44 11.23 -7.63
CA GLY A 124 -3.40 12.00 -8.31
C GLY A 124 -2.19 12.39 -7.45
N PHE A 125 -2.18 12.05 -6.16
CA PHE A 125 -1.01 12.22 -5.29
C PHE A 125 -0.08 11.02 -5.42
N GLN A 126 1.22 11.29 -5.47
CA GLN A 126 2.28 10.28 -5.59
C GLN A 126 3.53 10.71 -4.82
N GLY A 127 4.56 9.86 -4.80
CA GLY A 127 5.83 10.14 -4.14
C GLY A 127 5.63 10.32 -2.64
N GLU A 128 6.25 11.35 -2.09
CA GLU A 128 6.23 11.70 -0.67
C GLU A 128 4.85 12.00 -0.06
N ARG A 129 3.79 12.07 -0.88
CA ARG A 129 2.42 12.33 -0.40
C ARG A 129 1.61 11.05 -0.16
N VAL A 130 2.19 9.89 -0.46
CA VAL A 130 1.58 8.58 -0.23
C VAL A 130 2.52 7.73 0.61
N SER A 131 2.15 7.46 1.85
CA SER A 131 2.94 6.61 2.74
C SER A 131 2.67 5.14 2.47
N ILE A 132 3.74 4.32 2.34
CA ILE A 132 3.65 2.87 2.18
C ILE A 132 4.23 2.20 3.41
N LEU A 133 3.43 1.35 4.04
CA LEU A 133 3.72 0.76 5.34
C LEU A 133 3.63 -0.76 5.28
N THR A 134 4.35 -1.42 6.17
CA THR A 134 4.14 -2.81 6.56
C THR A 134 3.76 -2.85 8.04
N ASP A 135 2.58 -3.38 8.36
CA ASP A 135 2.07 -3.47 9.74
C ASP A 135 2.09 -2.12 10.50
N GLY A 136 1.90 -1.01 9.77
CA GLY A 136 1.87 0.33 10.34
C GLY A 136 3.23 0.98 10.59
N ILE A 137 4.33 0.38 10.13
CA ILE A 137 5.70 0.90 10.12
C ILE A 137 6.11 1.15 8.66
N GLY A 138 6.79 2.24 8.39
CA GLY A 138 7.25 2.61 7.04
C GLY A 138 8.05 1.51 6.35
N SER A 139 8.08 1.51 5.02
CA SER A 139 8.85 0.54 4.22
C SER A 139 10.35 0.61 4.50
N LEU A 140 10.84 1.75 5.02
CA LEU A 140 12.24 2.01 5.40
C LEU A 140 13.21 1.75 4.22
N ASP A 141 12.74 1.96 3.01
CA ASP A 141 13.51 1.92 1.76
C ASP A 141 13.75 3.34 1.20
N VAL A 142 14.23 3.44 -0.02
CA VAL A 142 14.44 4.71 -0.72
C VAL A 142 13.50 4.86 -1.93
N SER A 143 12.38 4.15 -1.93
CA SER A 143 11.42 4.20 -3.04
C SER A 143 10.75 5.56 -3.22
N SER A 144 10.76 6.42 -2.20
CA SER A 144 10.22 7.77 -2.30
C SER A 144 11.19 8.77 -2.94
N THR A 145 12.48 8.46 -2.93
CA THR A 145 13.55 9.33 -3.43
C THR A 145 13.49 9.49 -4.95
N SER A 146 13.15 8.43 -5.70
CA SER A 146 12.97 8.49 -7.14
C SER A 146 11.82 7.61 -7.64
N ALA A 147 11.31 7.96 -8.83
CA ALA A 147 10.16 7.27 -9.42
C ALA A 147 10.49 5.86 -9.95
N ASP A 148 11.73 5.59 -10.30
CA ASP A 148 12.27 4.32 -10.77
C ASP A 148 12.66 3.35 -9.65
N HIS A 149 12.70 3.83 -8.40
CA HIS A 149 12.98 3.00 -7.23
C HIS A 149 11.75 2.19 -6.81
N ALA A 150 11.85 0.87 -6.86
CA ALA A 150 10.81 -0.03 -6.39
C ALA A 150 10.64 0.01 -4.87
N VAL A 151 9.42 -0.17 -4.40
CA VAL A 151 9.15 -0.41 -2.98
C VAL A 151 9.65 -1.79 -2.61
N ALA A 152 10.44 -1.90 -1.54
CA ALA A 152 11.00 -3.17 -1.07
C ALA A 152 9.96 -4.01 -0.29
N ILE A 153 8.78 -4.15 -0.86
CA ILE A 153 7.66 -4.97 -0.36
C ILE A 153 7.21 -5.89 -1.47
N ASN A 154 7.13 -7.19 -1.19
CA ASN A 154 6.59 -8.16 -2.14
C ASN A 154 5.08 -8.36 -1.88
N PRO A 155 4.19 -7.97 -2.82
CA PRO A 155 2.75 -8.14 -2.64
C PRO A 155 2.28 -9.60 -2.49
N LEU A 156 3.09 -10.58 -2.90
CA LEU A 156 2.80 -12.01 -2.73
C LEU A 156 2.77 -12.45 -1.27
N THR A 157 3.40 -11.71 -0.36
CA THR A 157 3.40 -12.02 1.08
C THR A 157 2.22 -11.40 1.82
N ALA A 158 1.43 -10.56 1.14
CA ALA A 158 0.35 -9.84 1.76
C ALA A 158 -0.86 -10.76 2.04
N ASP A 159 -1.35 -10.74 3.28
CA ASP A 159 -2.66 -11.28 3.63
C ASP A 159 -3.77 -10.27 3.30
N ARG A 160 -3.42 -9.00 3.41
CA ARG A 160 -4.32 -7.88 3.20
C ARG A 160 -3.55 -6.61 2.87
N ILE A 161 -4.12 -5.75 2.03
CA ILE A 161 -3.60 -4.41 1.76
C ILE A 161 -4.72 -3.41 1.99
N ASP A 162 -4.48 -2.46 2.90
CA ASP A 162 -5.42 -1.39 3.24
C ASP A 162 -4.99 -0.08 2.57
N VAL A 163 -5.94 0.63 1.97
CA VAL A 163 -5.76 1.99 1.46
C VAL A 163 -6.58 2.94 2.34
N LEU A 164 -5.89 3.73 3.14
CA LEU A 164 -6.48 4.61 4.15
C LEU A 164 -6.45 6.07 3.68
N ARG A 165 -7.55 6.78 3.90
CA ARG A 165 -7.69 8.21 3.57
C ARG A 165 -8.34 8.97 4.75
N GLY A 166 -8.31 10.31 4.70
CA GLY A 166 -8.98 11.15 5.69
C GLY A 166 -8.37 11.11 7.09
N PRO A 167 -9.19 11.29 8.15
CA PRO A 167 -8.69 11.47 9.54
C PRO A 167 -7.78 10.36 10.05
N THR A 168 -8.07 9.12 9.68
CA THR A 168 -7.28 7.95 10.11
C THR A 168 -5.88 7.92 9.51
N ALA A 169 -5.69 8.47 8.30
CA ALA A 169 -4.37 8.52 7.66
C ALA A 169 -3.38 9.36 8.48
N LEU A 170 -3.85 10.38 9.23
CA LEU A 170 -3.01 11.21 10.08
C LEU A 170 -2.32 10.43 11.22
N LEU A 171 -2.85 9.29 11.61
CA LEU A 171 -2.20 8.43 12.60
C LEU A 171 -0.82 7.95 12.13
N TYR A 172 -0.60 7.85 10.81
CA TYR A 172 0.58 7.21 10.22
C TYR A 172 1.63 8.19 9.67
N GLY A 173 1.40 9.48 9.76
CA GLY A 173 2.37 10.49 9.35
C GLY A 173 1.73 11.71 8.68
N THR A 174 2.44 12.82 8.66
CA THR A 174 2.03 14.05 7.96
C THR A 174 2.24 13.91 6.45
N SER A 175 3.13 13.04 6.01
CA SER A 175 3.33 12.70 4.58
C SER A 175 2.09 12.02 3.95
N ALA A 176 1.15 11.52 4.75
CA ALA A 176 -0.07 10.88 4.27
C ALA A 176 -1.16 11.87 3.76
N ILE A 177 -0.78 12.98 3.12
CA ILE A 177 -1.74 13.94 2.51
C ILE A 177 -2.60 13.24 1.45
N GLY A 178 -2.02 12.39 0.62
CA GLY A 178 -2.72 11.60 -0.40
C GLY A 178 -3.39 10.36 0.20
N GLY A 179 -2.84 9.83 1.27
CA GLY A 179 -3.29 8.62 1.95
C GLY A 179 -2.16 7.69 2.34
N VAL A 180 -2.55 6.52 2.85
CA VAL A 180 -1.65 5.47 3.32
C VAL A 180 -2.01 4.16 2.63
N VAL A 181 -1.01 3.42 2.19
CA VAL A 181 -1.12 2.02 1.78
C VAL A 181 -0.43 1.18 2.85
N ASN A 182 -1.18 0.35 3.56
CA ASN A 182 -0.66 -0.48 4.63
C ASN A 182 -0.76 -1.96 4.25
N VAL A 183 0.37 -2.61 4.07
CA VAL A 183 0.47 -4.04 3.77
C VAL A 183 0.54 -4.80 5.09
N LEU A 184 -0.33 -5.78 5.24
CA LEU A 184 -0.39 -6.65 6.40
C LEU A 184 0.06 -8.04 5.99
N ASP A 185 1.03 -8.58 6.68
CA ASP A 185 1.56 -9.92 6.49
C ASP A 185 1.42 -10.78 7.75
N SER A 186 1.76 -12.06 7.65
CA SER A 186 1.73 -13.05 8.72
C SER A 186 3.09 -13.33 9.36
N ARG A 187 4.14 -12.59 8.99
CA ARG A 187 5.52 -12.84 9.46
C ARG A 187 5.68 -12.81 10.97
N ILE A 188 4.88 -11.98 11.65
CA ILE A 188 4.72 -12.06 13.10
C ILE A 188 3.34 -12.67 13.38
N PRO A 189 3.26 -13.96 13.79
CA PRO A 189 1.99 -14.64 14.01
C PRO A 189 1.06 -13.91 15.00
N ARG A 190 -0.24 -13.87 14.69
CA ARG A 190 -1.27 -13.21 15.53
C ARG A 190 -2.17 -14.18 16.27
N ARG A 191 -2.14 -15.45 15.91
CA ARG A 191 -2.93 -16.53 16.50
C ARG A 191 -2.13 -17.82 16.53
N VAL A 192 -2.44 -18.68 17.49
CA VAL A 192 -1.91 -20.05 17.50
C VAL A 192 -2.74 -20.88 16.54
N PRO A 193 -2.16 -21.51 15.51
CA PRO A 193 -2.89 -22.43 14.65
C PRO A 193 -3.56 -23.54 15.43
N THR A 194 -4.75 -23.96 15.02
CA THR A 194 -5.47 -25.10 15.60
C THR A 194 -4.90 -26.44 15.16
N ASP A 195 -4.28 -26.47 14.00
CA ASP A 195 -3.61 -27.64 13.44
C ASP A 195 -2.12 -27.64 13.85
N HIS A 196 -1.47 -28.82 13.69
CA HIS A 196 -0.04 -28.95 14.04
C HIS A 196 0.88 -28.08 13.18
N VAL A 197 0.45 -27.75 11.99
CA VAL A 197 1.14 -26.86 11.03
C VAL A 197 0.07 -26.18 10.23
N HIS A 198 0.21 -24.87 10.04
CA HIS A 198 -0.59 -24.12 9.07
C HIS A 198 0.32 -23.73 7.91
N ILE A 199 -0.07 -24.06 6.69
CA ILE A 199 0.70 -23.78 5.47
C ILE A 199 -0.16 -22.98 4.52
N ASP A 200 0.33 -21.84 4.07
CA ASP A 200 -0.24 -21.04 2.99
C ASP A 200 0.72 -20.95 1.81
N GLY A 201 0.18 -20.88 0.61
CA GLY A 201 1.00 -20.68 -0.56
C GLY A 201 0.23 -20.21 -1.78
N ILE A 202 0.95 -19.57 -2.69
CA ILE A 202 0.44 -19.16 -4.00
C ILE A 202 1.49 -19.45 -5.06
N LEU A 203 1.08 -19.95 -6.21
CA LEU A 203 1.90 -20.12 -7.40
C LEU A 203 1.22 -19.40 -8.54
N THR A 204 1.97 -18.63 -9.31
CA THR A 204 1.44 -17.86 -10.44
C THR A 204 2.34 -18.02 -11.67
N TYR A 205 1.70 -18.18 -12.82
CA TYR A 205 2.31 -18.03 -14.13
C TYR A 205 1.56 -16.96 -14.93
N GLY A 206 2.28 -16.02 -15.57
CA GLY A 206 1.73 -15.00 -16.45
C GLY A 206 2.43 -14.98 -17.79
N SER A 207 1.67 -14.89 -18.87
CA SER A 207 2.21 -15.04 -20.22
C SER A 207 2.93 -13.80 -20.75
N ALA A 208 2.49 -12.59 -20.38
CA ALA A 208 3.00 -11.36 -20.98
C ALA A 208 4.48 -11.07 -20.66
N ALA A 209 4.96 -11.52 -19.52
CA ALA A 209 6.38 -11.40 -19.16
C ALA A 209 6.99 -12.78 -18.81
N ASN A 210 6.34 -13.86 -19.25
CA ASN A 210 6.74 -15.22 -18.92
C ASN A 210 6.99 -15.37 -17.39
N GLU A 211 6.14 -14.69 -16.61
CA GLU A 211 6.24 -14.62 -15.16
C GLU A 211 6.12 -15.98 -14.52
N ARG A 212 7.01 -16.27 -13.60
CA ARG A 212 7.01 -17.45 -12.74
C ARG A 212 7.21 -16.95 -11.32
N SER A 213 6.15 -16.95 -10.55
CA SER A 213 6.20 -16.45 -9.18
C SER A 213 5.51 -17.40 -8.21
N GLY A 214 5.91 -17.34 -6.97
CA GLY A 214 5.28 -18.11 -5.91
C GLY A 214 5.78 -17.72 -4.53
N ASN A 215 4.91 -17.96 -3.55
CA ASN A 215 5.17 -17.82 -2.12
C ASN A 215 4.76 -19.12 -1.42
N ALA A 216 5.49 -19.46 -0.36
CA ALA A 216 5.10 -20.49 0.59
C ALA A 216 5.44 -20.01 2.00
N ALA A 217 4.47 -20.14 2.91
CA ALA A 217 4.58 -19.75 4.31
C ALA A 217 4.12 -20.90 5.22
N ALA A 218 4.70 -21.03 6.39
CA ALA A 218 4.31 -22.02 7.39
C ALA A 218 4.35 -21.45 8.80
N ASP A 219 3.26 -21.65 9.55
CA ASP A 219 3.16 -21.39 10.98
C ASP A 219 3.21 -22.69 11.77
N LEU A 220 4.16 -22.77 12.70
CA LEU A 220 4.47 -23.94 13.50
C LEU A 220 4.20 -23.64 14.99
N PRO A 221 3.13 -24.15 15.60
CA PRO A 221 2.92 -24.00 17.03
C PRO A 221 3.97 -24.81 17.81
N VAL A 222 4.66 -24.14 18.73
CA VAL A 222 5.68 -24.73 19.59
C VAL A 222 5.21 -24.64 21.06
N GLY A 223 4.60 -25.70 21.56
CA GLY A 223 3.90 -25.66 22.83
C GLY A 223 2.57 -24.89 22.77
N GLY A 224 2.01 -24.50 23.91
CA GLY A 224 0.67 -23.92 23.96
C GLY A 224 0.53 -22.48 23.44
N ASN A 225 1.59 -21.69 23.48
CA ASN A 225 1.52 -20.24 23.31
C ASN A 225 2.56 -19.67 22.31
N PHE A 226 3.51 -20.45 21.87
CA PHE A 226 4.53 -20.00 20.90
C PHE A 226 4.21 -20.48 19.51
N VAL A 227 4.42 -19.60 18.52
CA VAL A 227 4.33 -19.90 17.10
C VAL A 227 5.60 -19.42 16.44
N VAL A 228 6.15 -20.25 15.57
CA VAL A 228 7.26 -19.89 14.68
C VAL A 228 6.72 -19.81 13.27
N HIS A 229 7.05 -18.73 12.58
CA HIS A 229 6.73 -18.48 11.18
C HIS A 229 7.97 -18.61 10.32
N VAL A 230 7.82 -19.17 9.13
CA VAL A 230 8.83 -19.10 8.06
C VAL A 230 8.12 -18.89 6.75
N ASP A 231 8.63 -17.99 5.90
CA ASP A 231 8.15 -17.82 4.53
C ASP A 231 9.32 -17.63 3.56
N GLY A 232 9.01 -17.89 2.30
CA GLY A 232 9.92 -17.58 1.22
C GLY A 232 9.16 -17.38 -0.07
N ASN A 233 9.62 -16.44 -0.87
CA ASN A 233 9.05 -16.21 -2.18
C ASN A 233 10.10 -15.96 -3.26
N TYR A 234 9.66 -16.21 -4.49
CA TYR A 234 10.46 -16.06 -5.67
C TYR A 234 9.58 -15.58 -6.82
N SER A 235 10.07 -14.61 -7.57
CA SER A 235 9.45 -14.11 -8.80
C SER A 235 10.52 -13.86 -9.85
N GLN A 236 10.26 -14.30 -11.07
CA GLN A 236 11.10 -14.00 -12.23
C GLN A 236 10.21 -13.66 -13.42
N THR A 237 10.57 -12.59 -14.12
CA THR A 237 9.97 -12.17 -15.38
C THR A 237 11.03 -11.98 -16.44
N ASP A 238 10.66 -12.22 -17.69
CA ASP A 238 11.39 -11.79 -18.87
C ASP A 238 10.93 -10.36 -19.25
N ASP A 239 11.45 -9.78 -20.33
CA ASP A 239 10.95 -8.51 -20.86
C ASP A 239 9.46 -8.63 -21.22
N MET A 240 8.69 -7.60 -20.89
CA MET A 240 7.23 -7.59 -20.96
C MET A 240 6.73 -7.46 -22.41
N ASP A 241 5.81 -8.30 -22.81
CA ASP A 241 5.07 -8.15 -24.06
C ASP A 241 4.10 -6.96 -24.00
N ILE A 242 4.03 -6.18 -25.07
CA ILE A 242 3.21 -4.98 -25.21
C ILE A 242 2.34 -5.05 -26.47
N GLY A 243 1.14 -4.45 -26.41
CA GLY A 243 0.13 -4.53 -27.48
C GLY A 243 0.44 -3.67 -28.72
N GLY A 244 1.60 -3.01 -28.79
CA GLY A 244 1.91 -2.08 -29.88
C GLY A 244 3.39 -1.75 -29.97
N TYR A 245 3.69 -0.46 -30.09
CA TYR A 245 5.05 0.07 -30.16
C TYR A 245 5.49 0.61 -28.79
N ALA A 246 6.79 0.52 -28.49
CA ALA A 246 7.34 1.10 -27.27
C ALA A 246 7.16 2.62 -27.26
N LEU A 247 7.52 3.30 -28.35
CA LEU A 247 7.34 4.74 -28.49
C LEU A 247 5.89 5.14 -28.69
N ALA A 248 5.43 6.15 -27.95
CA ALA A 248 4.12 6.77 -28.15
C ALA A 248 3.99 7.32 -29.60
N PRO A 249 2.75 7.44 -30.14
CA PRO A 249 2.55 7.80 -31.54
C PRO A 249 3.27 9.09 -31.98
N ALA A 250 3.25 10.13 -31.14
CA ALA A 250 3.90 11.41 -31.43
C ALA A 250 5.43 11.29 -31.48
N LEU A 251 6.02 10.60 -30.49
CA LEU A 251 7.46 10.37 -30.39
C LEU A 251 7.94 9.46 -31.53
N ARG A 252 7.16 8.43 -31.86
CA ARG A 252 7.39 7.53 -32.98
C ARG A 252 7.38 8.27 -34.32
N ALA A 253 6.44 9.19 -34.51
CA ALA A 253 6.40 10.01 -35.74
C ALA A 253 7.66 10.91 -35.87
N GLN A 254 8.17 11.46 -34.77
CA GLN A 254 9.41 12.22 -34.74
C GLN A 254 10.62 11.32 -35.06
N ALA A 255 10.69 10.12 -34.51
CA ALA A 255 11.75 9.16 -34.82
C ALA A 255 11.78 8.80 -36.33
N LEU A 256 10.62 8.52 -36.93
CA LEU A 256 10.48 8.23 -38.37
C LEU A 256 10.92 9.40 -39.26
N ALA A 257 10.77 10.63 -38.81
CA ALA A 257 11.16 11.83 -39.53
C ALA A 257 12.66 12.16 -39.41
N SER A 258 13.39 11.48 -38.52
CA SER A 258 14.84 11.73 -38.34
C SER A 258 15.64 11.39 -39.57
N ALA A 259 16.70 12.16 -39.84
CA ALA A 259 17.69 11.84 -40.88
C ALA A 259 18.60 10.66 -40.46
N ASP A 260 18.76 10.43 -39.17
CA ASP A 260 19.58 9.36 -38.61
C ASP A 260 18.91 8.00 -38.72
N PRO A 261 19.54 6.97 -39.32
CA PRO A 261 18.96 5.62 -39.41
C PRO A 261 18.78 4.92 -38.06
N ALA A 262 19.64 5.19 -37.07
CA ALA A 262 19.53 4.59 -35.73
C ALA A 262 18.30 5.15 -35.02
N ILE A 263 18.07 6.45 -35.07
CA ILE A 263 16.87 7.08 -34.54
C ILE A 263 15.60 6.55 -35.20
N ARG A 264 15.61 6.41 -36.56
CA ARG A 264 14.46 5.84 -37.29
C ARG A 264 14.15 4.41 -36.85
N ALA A 265 15.18 3.60 -36.55
CA ALA A 265 15.00 2.22 -36.10
C ALA A 265 14.26 2.12 -34.75
N LEU A 266 14.33 3.12 -33.86
CA LEU A 266 13.60 3.17 -32.61
C LEU A 266 12.08 3.12 -32.84
N ALA A 267 11.61 3.63 -33.98
CA ALA A 267 10.19 3.61 -34.34
C ALA A 267 9.64 2.19 -34.60
N ASP A 268 10.51 1.21 -34.79
CA ASP A 268 10.14 -0.19 -35.09
C ASP A 268 10.20 -1.08 -33.84
N ILE A 269 10.57 -0.57 -32.67
CA ILE A 269 10.55 -1.30 -31.38
C ILE A 269 9.09 -1.57 -31.03
N ARG A 270 8.68 -2.83 -31.08
CA ARG A 270 7.30 -3.26 -30.86
C ARG A 270 7.22 -4.68 -30.31
N GLY A 271 6.06 -5.00 -29.71
CA GLY A 271 5.70 -6.34 -29.22
C GLY A 271 6.37 -6.72 -27.91
N THR A 272 7.55 -6.18 -27.60
CA THR A 272 8.26 -6.40 -26.35
C THR A 272 8.84 -5.07 -25.85
N LEU A 273 8.78 -4.82 -24.55
CA LEU A 273 9.34 -3.64 -23.88
C LEU A 273 10.75 -3.96 -23.38
N PRO A 274 11.80 -3.48 -24.05
CA PRO A 274 13.17 -3.79 -23.65
C PRO A 274 13.51 -3.29 -22.25
N ASN A 275 14.37 -4.03 -21.56
CA ASN A 275 14.88 -3.73 -20.22
C ASN A 275 13.75 -3.63 -19.15
N SER A 276 12.77 -4.54 -19.20
CA SER A 276 11.68 -4.60 -18.23
C SER A 276 11.66 -5.91 -17.41
N ALA A 277 12.61 -6.81 -17.66
CA ALA A 277 12.77 -8.06 -16.93
C ALA A 277 13.16 -7.85 -15.46
N ALA A 278 12.77 -8.79 -14.59
CA ALA A 278 13.10 -8.77 -13.18
C ALA A 278 13.31 -10.15 -12.57
N LYS A 279 14.06 -10.16 -11.47
CA LYS A 279 14.19 -11.32 -10.61
C LYS A 279 14.19 -10.85 -9.16
N THR A 280 13.22 -11.33 -8.38
CA THR A 280 13.04 -10.96 -6.97
C THR A 280 12.91 -12.22 -6.14
N TRP A 281 13.53 -12.23 -4.97
CA TRP A 281 13.29 -13.25 -3.96
C TRP A 281 13.36 -12.63 -2.57
N ASP A 282 12.62 -13.20 -1.64
CA ASP A 282 12.77 -12.88 -0.24
C ASP A 282 12.54 -14.13 0.64
N ILE A 283 13.11 -14.09 1.84
CA ILE A 283 12.98 -15.12 2.86
C ILE A 283 12.78 -14.46 4.22
N ALA A 284 11.89 -15.00 5.02
CA ALA A 284 11.64 -14.49 6.35
C ALA A 284 11.49 -15.60 7.38
N ALA A 285 11.77 -15.22 8.63
CA ALA A 285 11.47 -16.03 9.80
C ALA A 285 10.92 -15.12 10.90
N GLY A 286 9.94 -15.60 11.64
CA GLY A 286 9.33 -14.88 12.74
C GLY A 286 8.96 -15.79 13.89
N ALA A 287 8.67 -15.19 15.04
CA ALA A 287 8.16 -15.90 16.21
C ALA A 287 7.27 -15.00 17.04
N ALA A 288 6.24 -15.56 17.64
CA ALA A 288 5.37 -14.85 18.55
C ALA A 288 4.99 -15.71 19.76
N TRP A 289 4.87 -15.04 20.91
CA TRP A 289 4.18 -15.56 22.08
C TRP A 289 2.79 -14.96 22.13
N ILE A 290 1.77 -15.81 22.23
CA ILE A 290 0.37 -15.45 22.14
C ILE A 290 -0.36 -16.05 23.33
N SER A 291 -1.07 -15.23 24.11
CA SER A 291 -1.83 -15.68 25.27
C SER A 291 -3.09 -14.82 25.46
N GLY A 292 -4.25 -15.36 25.10
CA GLY A 292 -5.48 -14.59 25.02
C GLY A 292 -5.36 -13.46 24.02
N GLU A 293 -5.63 -12.23 24.44
CA GLU A 293 -5.48 -11.02 23.60
C GLU A 293 -4.04 -10.46 23.59
N ASN A 294 -3.14 -11.03 24.39
CA ASN A 294 -1.75 -10.60 24.45
C ASN A 294 -0.91 -11.29 23.36
N ASN A 295 -0.11 -10.51 22.66
CA ASN A 295 0.79 -10.97 21.60
C ASN A 295 2.10 -10.21 21.67
N VAL A 296 3.22 -10.92 21.65
CA VAL A 296 4.56 -10.32 21.54
C VAL A 296 5.36 -11.14 20.54
N GLY A 297 5.89 -10.51 19.52
CA GLY A 297 6.62 -11.22 18.49
C GLY A 297 7.60 -10.33 17.74
N PHE A 298 8.41 -11.00 16.93
CA PHE A 298 9.38 -10.36 16.02
C PHE A 298 9.51 -11.17 14.74
N SER A 299 10.01 -10.52 13.70
CA SER A 299 10.41 -11.17 12.44
C SER A 299 11.69 -10.55 11.90
N ILE A 300 12.39 -11.33 11.09
CA ILE A 300 13.50 -10.88 10.25
C ILE A 300 13.23 -11.34 8.83
N ASN A 301 13.43 -10.45 7.86
CA ASN A 301 13.38 -10.80 6.45
C ASN A 301 14.56 -10.22 5.68
N HIS A 302 14.91 -10.90 4.59
CA HIS A 302 15.87 -10.43 3.60
C HIS A 302 15.19 -10.44 2.23
N TYR A 303 15.19 -9.28 1.57
CA TYR A 303 14.63 -9.02 0.25
C TYR A 303 15.76 -8.69 -0.71
N ASP A 304 15.71 -9.27 -1.92
CA ASP A 304 16.68 -9.07 -2.98
C ASP A 304 15.94 -8.97 -4.32
N SER A 305 16.24 -7.94 -5.12
CA SER A 305 15.58 -7.70 -6.39
C SER A 305 16.50 -7.06 -7.41
N LEU A 306 16.65 -7.69 -8.55
CA LEU A 306 17.31 -7.13 -9.72
C LEU A 306 16.27 -6.92 -10.82
N TYR A 307 16.07 -5.66 -11.25
CA TYR A 307 15.12 -5.33 -12.31
C TYR A 307 15.67 -4.28 -13.27
N GLY A 308 15.17 -4.31 -14.50
CA GLY A 308 15.44 -3.30 -15.49
C GLY A 308 14.42 -2.15 -15.46
N VAL A 309 14.85 -0.98 -15.84
CA VAL A 309 14.02 0.21 -16.07
C VAL A 309 13.83 0.37 -17.56
N PRO A 310 12.58 0.48 -18.08
CA PRO A 310 12.34 0.66 -19.50
C PRO A 310 13.08 1.89 -20.06
N ILE A 311 13.63 1.72 -21.25
CA ILE A 311 14.57 2.67 -21.84
C ILE A 311 13.86 3.96 -22.29
N ARG A 312 14.35 5.12 -21.85
CA ARG A 312 13.95 6.43 -22.36
C ARG A 312 14.86 6.78 -23.57
N TYR A 313 14.37 6.47 -24.76
CA TYR A 313 15.13 6.68 -25.99
C TYR A 313 15.29 8.18 -26.30
N SER A 314 16.51 8.64 -26.52
CA SER A 314 16.78 9.97 -27.06
C SER A 314 16.54 9.99 -28.57
N LEU A 315 15.98 11.09 -29.09
CA LEU A 315 15.91 11.38 -30.54
C LEU A 315 17.06 12.26 -30.99
N ASP A 316 17.97 12.64 -30.11
CA ASP A 316 19.24 13.29 -30.43
C ASP A 316 20.32 12.21 -30.62
N PRO A 317 20.94 12.12 -31.83
CA PRO A 317 21.95 11.10 -32.09
C PRO A 317 23.27 11.31 -31.31
N ALA A 318 23.43 12.44 -30.62
CA ALA A 318 24.57 12.70 -29.75
C ALA A 318 24.37 12.16 -28.32
N ILE A 319 23.16 11.73 -27.99
CA ILE A 319 22.80 11.23 -26.63
C ILE A 319 22.46 9.74 -26.72
N ASP A 320 23.30 8.91 -26.15
CA ASP A 320 23.04 7.48 -26.01
C ASP A 320 21.93 7.23 -25.00
N ALA A 321 20.99 6.36 -25.36
CA ALA A 321 19.92 5.97 -24.42
C ALA A 321 20.46 4.97 -23.39
N GLU A 322 20.20 5.20 -22.14
CA GLU A 322 20.59 4.32 -21.05
C GLU A 322 19.57 3.21 -20.82
N ALA A 323 20.06 2.03 -20.43
CA ALA A 323 19.27 0.87 -20.04
C ALA A 323 19.67 0.45 -18.62
N PRO A 324 19.35 1.26 -17.59
CA PRO A 324 19.78 1.01 -16.24
C PRO A 324 19.06 -0.20 -15.63
N ARG A 325 19.75 -0.89 -14.73
CA ARG A 325 19.15 -1.93 -13.89
C ARG A 325 19.41 -1.61 -12.43
N LEU A 326 18.42 -1.83 -11.61
CA LEU A 326 18.53 -1.63 -10.16
C LEU A 326 18.69 -2.98 -9.47
N ASP A 327 19.70 -3.05 -8.59
CA ASP A 327 20.04 -4.23 -7.77
C ASP A 327 19.84 -3.86 -6.30
N ILE A 328 18.69 -4.27 -5.73
CA ILE A 328 18.23 -3.91 -4.39
C ILE A 328 18.46 -5.06 -3.42
N ALA A 329 18.98 -4.74 -2.24
CA ALA A 329 19.04 -5.64 -1.10
C ALA A 329 18.57 -4.92 0.17
N GLN A 330 17.64 -5.52 0.91
CA GLN A 330 17.16 -5.01 2.20
C GLN A 330 17.13 -6.14 3.24
N THR A 331 17.71 -5.90 4.40
CA THR A 331 17.49 -6.74 5.59
C THR A 331 16.68 -5.93 6.60
N ARG A 332 15.52 -6.47 6.98
CA ARG A 332 14.58 -5.81 7.88
C ARG A 332 14.27 -6.65 9.10
N ILE A 333 14.15 -6.01 10.25
CA ILE A 333 13.73 -6.63 11.52
C ILE A 333 12.52 -5.85 12.01
N ASP A 334 11.41 -6.55 12.25
CA ASP A 334 10.20 -5.97 12.81
C ASP A 334 9.86 -6.59 14.17
N GLY A 335 9.27 -5.79 15.04
CA GLY A 335 8.79 -6.21 16.35
C GLY A 335 7.39 -5.69 16.62
N ARG A 336 6.56 -6.50 17.28
CA ARG A 336 5.22 -6.12 17.69
C ARG A 336 4.92 -6.64 19.10
N ALA A 337 4.25 -5.79 19.92
CA ALA A 337 3.63 -6.20 21.14
C ALA A 337 2.22 -5.62 21.26
N GLU A 338 1.26 -6.45 21.57
CA GLU A 338 -0.13 -6.08 21.88
C GLU A 338 -0.45 -6.59 23.27
N ILE A 339 -0.75 -5.67 24.18
CA ILE A 339 -0.94 -5.95 25.60
C ILE A 339 -2.35 -5.50 25.99
N ASP A 340 -3.20 -6.46 26.33
CA ASP A 340 -4.51 -6.19 26.92
C ASP A 340 -4.31 -5.66 28.36
N THR A 341 -4.91 -4.51 28.66
CA THR A 341 -4.83 -3.87 29.97
C THR A 341 -6.08 -4.13 30.85
N GLY A 342 -7.04 -4.87 30.30
CA GLY A 342 -8.27 -5.24 31.01
C GLY A 342 -9.31 -4.12 31.03
N THR A 343 -9.89 -3.84 32.21
CA THR A 343 -11.11 -3.01 32.38
C THR A 343 -10.85 -1.55 32.74
N GLY A 344 -9.62 -1.05 32.58
CA GLY A 344 -9.22 0.31 32.94
C GLY A 344 -9.70 1.39 31.97
N PHE A 345 -9.02 2.54 31.99
CA PHE A 345 -9.16 3.61 30.99
C PHE A 345 -8.63 3.16 29.62
N LEU A 346 -7.53 2.41 29.64
CA LEU A 346 -6.97 1.79 28.45
C LEU A 346 -7.56 0.39 28.27
N ASP A 347 -7.84 0.03 27.03
CA ASP A 347 -8.19 -1.30 26.56
C ASP A 347 -6.92 -2.09 26.24
N SER A 348 -6.03 -1.48 25.48
CA SER A 348 -4.78 -2.12 25.11
C SER A 348 -3.64 -1.12 24.88
N ILE A 349 -2.41 -1.65 24.91
CA ILE A 349 -1.18 -0.96 24.51
C ILE A 349 -0.61 -1.71 23.31
N GLN A 350 -0.29 -1.00 22.24
CA GLN A 350 0.32 -1.55 21.05
C GLN A 350 1.68 -0.91 20.84
N LEU A 351 2.70 -1.74 20.73
CA LEU A 351 4.06 -1.31 20.40
C LEU A 351 4.46 -1.96 19.09
N ARG A 352 5.06 -1.17 18.20
CA ARG A 352 5.63 -1.63 16.94
C ARG A 352 6.99 -1.00 16.73
N GLY A 353 7.87 -1.72 16.07
CA GLY A 353 9.17 -1.21 15.71
C GLY A 353 9.71 -1.90 14.49
N GLY A 354 10.46 -1.19 13.68
CA GLY A 354 11.16 -1.71 12.51
C GLY A 354 12.58 -1.16 12.45
N TYR A 355 13.49 -1.97 11.98
CA TYR A 355 14.87 -1.63 11.62
C TYR A 355 15.12 -2.12 10.21
N SER A 356 15.81 -1.34 9.39
CA SER A 356 16.18 -1.69 8.02
C SER A 356 17.63 -1.30 7.74
N ASP A 357 18.36 -2.21 7.10
CA ASP A 357 19.60 -1.98 6.39
C ASP A 357 19.33 -2.23 4.91
N TYR A 358 19.30 -1.14 4.14
CA TYR A 358 18.95 -1.12 2.74
C TYR A 358 20.09 -0.61 1.90
N ARG A 359 20.30 -1.25 0.75
CA ARG A 359 21.25 -0.82 -0.27
C ARG A 359 20.69 -1.11 -1.65
N HIS A 360 20.92 -0.21 -2.61
CA HIS A 360 20.80 -0.58 -4.01
C HIS A 360 21.92 0.02 -4.86
N PHE A 361 22.13 -0.61 -6.00
CA PHE A 361 23.00 -0.15 -7.06
C PHE A 361 22.17 0.15 -8.30
N GLU A 362 22.41 1.30 -8.91
CA GLU A 362 22.04 1.56 -10.29
C GLU A 362 23.18 1.09 -11.16
N LEU A 363 22.89 0.09 -11.98
CA LEU A 363 23.86 -0.55 -12.86
C LEU A 363 23.68 0.01 -14.26
N GLU A 364 24.78 0.49 -14.85
CA GLU A 364 24.84 0.83 -16.26
C GLU A 364 24.57 -0.39 -17.15
N GLN A 365 24.33 -0.19 -18.44
CA GLN A 365 24.18 -1.28 -19.41
C GLN A 365 25.38 -2.23 -19.43
N SER A 366 26.58 -1.74 -19.16
CA SER A 366 27.81 -2.52 -19.02
C SER A 366 27.80 -3.49 -17.83
N GLY A 367 26.92 -3.27 -16.85
CA GLY A 367 26.91 -3.90 -15.54
C GLY A 367 27.85 -3.23 -14.52
N ALA A 368 28.49 -2.11 -14.88
CA ALA A 368 29.23 -1.31 -13.91
C ALA A 368 28.24 -0.59 -12.97
N ILE A 369 28.72 -0.27 -11.76
CA ILE A 369 27.95 0.51 -10.80
C ILE A 369 28.09 1.98 -11.16
N GLY A 370 26.98 2.62 -11.59
CA GLY A 370 26.87 4.06 -11.82
C GLY A 370 26.64 4.80 -10.48
N THR A 371 25.60 4.41 -9.76
CA THR A 371 25.22 5.02 -8.49
C THR A 371 24.98 3.95 -7.41
N ARG A 372 25.30 4.27 -6.19
CA ARG A 372 25.03 3.45 -5.01
C ARG A 372 24.27 4.26 -3.98
N PHE A 373 23.21 3.67 -3.45
CA PHE A 373 22.40 4.20 -2.36
C PHE A 373 22.49 3.28 -1.14
N ASP A 374 22.82 3.84 0.01
CA ASP A 374 22.80 3.16 1.30
C ASP A 374 21.81 3.89 2.22
N SER A 375 20.93 3.15 2.87
CA SER A 375 19.98 3.69 3.85
C SER A 375 19.89 2.75 5.05
N THR A 376 20.17 3.29 6.22
CA THR A 376 19.94 2.58 7.49
C THR A 376 18.94 3.36 8.31
N GLY A 377 17.85 2.73 8.71
CA GLY A 377 16.80 3.41 9.43
C GLY A 377 16.11 2.54 10.48
N TYR A 378 15.46 3.22 11.41
CA TYR A 378 14.57 2.56 12.37
C TYR A 378 13.37 3.44 12.69
N GLU A 379 12.28 2.78 12.99
CA GLU A 379 11.02 3.41 13.39
C GLU A 379 10.46 2.69 14.60
N GLY A 380 9.94 3.45 15.54
CA GLY A 380 9.22 2.94 16.72
C GLY A 380 7.90 3.65 16.91
N ARG A 381 6.85 2.91 17.25
CA ARG A 381 5.49 3.42 17.43
C ARG A 381 4.86 2.81 18.68
N ALA A 382 4.27 3.67 19.51
CA ALA A 382 3.50 3.28 20.71
C ALA A 382 2.09 3.86 20.60
N GLU A 383 1.07 3.00 20.73
CA GLU A 383 -0.35 3.36 20.74
C GLU A 383 -1.01 2.92 22.05
N PHE A 384 -1.80 3.80 22.61
CA PHE A 384 -2.61 3.58 23.81
C PHE A 384 -4.08 3.65 23.40
N VAL A 385 -4.74 2.50 23.32
CA VAL A 385 -6.13 2.39 22.89
C VAL A 385 -7.03 2.53 24.10
N GLN A 386 -8.03 3.38 24.00
CA GLN A 386 -8.98 3.64 25.09
C GLN A 386 -10.11 2.59 25.10
N SER A 387 -10.56 2.21 26.28
CA SER A 387 -11.76 1.41 26.44
C SER A 387 -12.98 2.21 25.99
N THR A 388 -13.77 1.66 25.08
CA THR A 388 -15.00 2.32 24.63
C THR A 388 -16.01 2.43 25.75
N ARG A 389 -16.44 3.65 26.08
CA ARG A 389 -17.42 3.94 27.13
C ARG A 389 -18.54 4.83 26.60
N GLN A 390 -19.77 4.32 26.67
CA GLN A 390 -20.95 5.05 26.19
C GLN A 390 -20.78 5.55 24.73
N GLY A 391 -20.19 4.71 23.85
CA GLY A 391 -19.93 5.04 22.47
C GLY A 391 -18.78 6.03 22.24
N TRP A 392 -18.06 6.45 23.26
CA TRP A 392 -16.84 7.23 23.18
C TRP A 392 -15.64 6.31 23.27
N GLY A 393 -14.73 6.36 22.30
CA GLY A 393 -13.49 5.58 22.23
C GLY A 393 -12.46 6.31 21.41
N GLY A 394 -11.29 5.74 21.33
CA GLY A 394 -10.20 6.34 20.56
C GLY A 394 -8.83 5.84 20.99
N GLY A 395 -7.81 6.62 20.73
CA GLY A 395 -6.47 6.31 21.16
C GLY A 395 -5.50 7.46 20.87
N PHE A 396 -4.35 7.38 21.48
CA PHE A 396 -3.27 8.34 21.31
C PHE A 396 -1.93 7.62 21.32
N GLY A 397 -0.91 8.29 20.80
CA GLY A 397 0.39 7.64 20.72
C GLY A 397 1.52 8.57 20.31
N ALA A 398 2.68 7.94 20.17
CA ALA A 398 3.91 8.58 19.70
C ALA A 398 4.59 7.68 18.68
N GLN A 399 5.31 8.30 17.77
CA GLN A 399 6.09 7.66 16.72
C GLN A 399 7.42 8.36 16.61
N TYR A 400 8.51 7.61 16.49
CA TYR A 400 9.83 8.13 16.24
C TYR A 400 10.44 7.40 15.05
N PHE A 401 11.02 8.16 14.12
CA PHE A 401 11.71 7.66 12.94
C PHE A 401 13.09 8.30 12.86
N HIS A 402 14.07 7.47 12.47
CA HIS A 402 15.44 7.91 12.16
C HIS A 402 15.91 7.21 10.89
N ARG A 403 16.63 7.95 10.03
CA ARG A 403 17.28 7.42 8.83
C ARG A 403 18.61 8.11 8.60
N ASP A 404 19.66 7.33 8.37
CA ASP A 404 20.92 7.76 7.75
C ASP A 404 20.89 7.36 6.28
N PHE A 405 21.21 8.29 5.39
CA PHE A 405 21.13 8.10 3.95
C PHE A 405 22.36 8.65 3.26
N ALA A 406 22.96 7.85 2.37
CA ALA A 406 24.15 8.19 1.62
C ALA A 406 24.02 7.78 0.15
N VAL A 407 24.50 8.66 -0.74
CA VAL A 407 24.57 8.42 -2.18
C VAL A 407 26.00 8.55 -2.66
N ALA A 408 26.47 7.62 -3.48
CA ALA A 408 27.83 7.62 -4.01
C ALA A 408 27.84 7.14 -5.47
N GLY A 409 28.64 7.76 -6.31
CA GLY A 409 28.75 7.42 -7.73
C GLY A 409 28.82 8.64 -8.61
N ALA A 410 28.82 8.42 -9.94
CA ALA A 410 28.91 9.49 -10.94
C ALA A 410 27.63 10.31 -11.01
N GLU A 411 26.48 9.71 -10.70
CA GLU A 411 25.16 10.34 -10.73
C GLU A 411 24.68 10.69 -9.32
N LYS A 412 25.61 11.00 -8.40
CA LYS A 412 25.26 11.51 -7.08
C LYS A 412 24.54 12.85 -7.20
N PHE A 413 23.30 12.92 -6.71
CA PHE A 413 22.48 14.14 -6.71
C PHE A 413 22.05 14.61 -5.32
N LEU A 414 22.36 13.84 -4.26
CA LEU A 414 22.07 14.18 -2.87
C LEU A 414 23.31 14.11 -2.01
N PRO A 415 23.48 15.03 -1.05
CA PRO A 415 24.51 14.90 -0.02
C PRO A 415 24.15 13.77 0.95
N ASP A 416 25.17 13.23 1.64
CA ASP A 416 24.93 12.36 2.77
C ASP A 416 24.15 13.12 3.84
N ASN A 417 23.13 12.48 4.41
CA ASN A 417 22.22 13.16 5.31
C ASN A 417 21.59 12.23 6.35
N SER A 418 21.10 12.84 7.44
CA SER A 418 20.28 12.15 8.42
C SER A 418 18.93 12.83 8.62
N THR A 419 17.91 12.04 8.89
CA THR A 419 16.55 12.48 9.20
C THR A 419 16.14 11.97 10.57
N ASN A 420 15.62 12.88 11.40
CA ASN A 420 15.00 12.56 12.69
C ASN A 420 13.57 13.09 12.71
N GLN A 421 12.58 12.26 13.05
CA GLN A 421 11.18 12.66 13.09
C GLN A 421 10.50 12.14 14.35
N LEU A 422 9.82 13.03 15.06
CA LEU A 422 9.00 12.70 16.23
C LEU A 422 7.56 13.13 15.99
N GLY A 423 6.62 12.17 15.99
CA GLY A 423 5.20 12.39 15.86
C GLY A 423 4.44 12.10 17.16
N LEU A 424 3.51 12.98 17.53
CA LEU A 424 2.52 12.74 18.58
C LEU A 424 1.14 12.82 17.95
N PHE A 425 0.27 11.87 18.24
CA PHE A 425 -1.04 11.78 17.60
C PHE A 425 -2.12 11.33 18.56
N ALA A 426 -3.37 11.70 18.24
CA ALA A 426 -4.56 11.18 18.89
C ALA A 426 -5.70 11.10 17.88
N LEU A 427 -6.57 10.13 18.09
CA LEU A 427 -7.84 9.94 17.38
C LEU A 427 -8.91 9.65 18.40
N GLU A 428 -10.02 10.39 18.35
CA GLU A 428 -11.20 10.19 19.17
C GLU A 428 -12.41 9.89 18.29
N THR A 429 -13.22 8.94 18.70
CA THR A 429 -14.43 8.51 18.00
C THR A 429 -15.63 8.58 18.92
N LEU A 430 -16.78 8.96 18.39
CA LEU A 430 -18.05 9.00 19.06
C LEU A 430 -19.11 8.27 18.26
N ASP A 431 -19.66 7.17 18.81
CA ASP A 431 -20.79 6.46 18.24
C ASP A 431 -22.06 6.71 19.08
N ARG A 432 -23.06 7.28 18.45
CA ARG A 432 -24.40 7.53 19.01
C ARG A 432 -25.50 6.91 18.14
N GLY A 433 -25.24 5.71 17.64
CA GLY A 433 -26.17 4.98 16.80
C GLY A 433 -26.27 5.58 15.39
N ALA A 434 -27.29 6.42 15.14
CA ALA A 434 -27.43 7.06 13.84
C ALA A 434 -26.33 8.08 13.53
N PHE A 435 -25.71 8.67 14.54
CA PHE A 435 -24.62 9.63 14.40
C PHE A 435 -23.28 9.02 14.84
N LYS A 436 -22.27 9.17 13.99
CA LYS A 436 -20.86 8.88 14.33
C LYS A 436 -20.02 10.11 14.06
N GLY A 437 -19.08 10.38 14.96
CA GLY A 437 -18.10 11.46 14.85
C GLY A 437 -16.68 10.95 15.04
N GLU A 438 -15.72 11.61 14.40
CA GLU A 438 -14.30 11.28 14.48
C GLU A 438 -13.50 12.57 14.48
N ALA A 439 -12.47 12.64 15.34
CA ALA A 439 -11.55 13.77 15.40
C ALA A 439 -10.13 13.25 15.56
N SER A 440 -9.21 13.72 14.75
CA SER A 440 -7.80 13.38 14.86
C SER A 440 -6.92 14.61 14.88
N VAL A 441 -5.79 14.52 15.59
CA VAL A 441 -4.74 15.54 15.63
C VAL A 441 -3.37 14.85 15.57
N ARG A 442 -2.40 15.50 14.91
CA ARG A 442 -1.01 15.09 14.89
C ARG A 442 -0.10 16.32 14.95
N TYR A 443 0.88 16.24 15.80
CA TYR A 443 2.05 17.13 15.80
C TYR A 443 3.26 16.32 15.34
N GLU A 444 4.09 16.89 14.49
CA GLU A 444 5.30 16.25 14.00
C GLU A 444 6.46 17.24 13.94
N HIS A 445 7.56 16.85 14.54
CA HIS A 445 8.84 17.55 14.46
C HIS A 445 9.78 16.75 13.57
N THR A 446 10.29 17.38 12.50
CA THR A 446 11.25 16.77 11.57
C THR A 446 12.52 17.60 11.54
N ALA A 447 13.66 16.96 11.72
CA ALA A 447 14.99 17.56 11.62
C ALA A 447 15.79 16.83 10.55
N TYR A 448 16.40 17.58 9.64
CA TYR A 448 17.32 17.11 8.62
C TYR A 448 18.70 17.72 8.87
N ASP A 449 19.73 16.88 8.81
CA ASP A 449 21.12 17.29 8.81
C ASP A 449 21.78 16.74 7.54
N ALA A 450 22.18 17.63 6.62
CA ALA A 450 22.87 17.32 5.39
C ALA A 450 24.34 17.72 5.51
N ASP A 451 25.24 16.81 5.17
CA ASP A 451 26.67 17.03 5.19
C ASP A 451 27.11 17.97 4.05
N ALA A 452 28.25 18.63 4.23
CA ALA A 452 28.87 19.35 3.13
C ALA A 452 29.36 18.37 2.07
N ASP A 453 28.96 18.57 0.84
CA ASP A 453 29.38 17.73 -0.28
C ASP A 453 30.01 18.59 -1.40
N PRO A 454 31.35 18.58 -1.54
CA PRO A 454 32.04 19.35 -2.57
C PRO A 454 31.85 18.80 -3.99
N ILE A 455 31.43 17.54 -4.17
CA ILE A 455 31.22 16.93 -5.51
C ILE A 455 30.02 17.58 -6.18
N ILE A 456 28.91 17.67 -5.44
CA ILE A 456 27.66 18.27 -5.93
C ILE A 456 27.50 19.73 -5.48
N GLY A 457 28.49 20.28 -4.74
CA GLY A 457 28.54 21.69 -4.36
C GLY A 457 27.59 22.09 -3.21
N ASN A 458 27.07 21.14 -2.45
CA ASN A 458 26.18 21.41 -1.32
C ASN A 458 26.99 21.77 -0.07
N PRO A 459 26.64 22.90 0.65
CA PRO A 459 27.15 23.17 1.97
C PRO A 459 26.51 22.27 3.03
N ALA A 460 27.12 22.15 4.20
CA ALA A 460 26.43 21.54 5.34
C ALA A 460 25.22 22.39 5.73
N LEU A 461 24.07 21.77 5.87
CA LEU A 461 22.81 22.43 6.16
C LEU A 461 21.97 21.63 7.14
N THR A 462 21.38 22.32 8.11
CA THR A 462 20.38 21.77 9.03
C THR A 462 19.05 22.46 8.79
N ARG A 463 17.97 21.70 8.67
CA ARG A 463 16.60 22.21 8.54
C ARG A 463 15.69 21.53 9.56
N ASN A 464 14.85 22.32 10.21
CA ASN A 464 13.90 21.86 11.21
C ASN A 464 12.49 22.34 10.86
N PHE A 465 11.50 21.45 10.98
CA PHE A 465 10.11 21.72 10.68
C PHE A 465 9.22 21.26 11.83
N ASN A 466 8.14 22.02 12.08
CA ASN A 466 7.12 21.67 13.06
C ASN A 466 5.76 21.70 12.34
N ALA A 467 5.19 20.54 12.08
CA ALA A 467 3.95 20.39 11.36
C ALA A 467 2.81 20.08 12.34
N PHE A 468 1.65 20.71 12.13
CA PHE A 468 0.44 20.45 12.89
C PHE A 468 -0.70 20.10 11.94
N SER A 469 -1.28 18.91 12.11
CA SER A 469 -2.37 18.39 11.30
C SER A 469 -3.56 18.03 12.18
N ALA A 470 -4.77 18.26 11.67
CA ALA A 470 -6.02 17.92 12.34
C ALA A 470 -7.08 17.52 11.31
N ALA A 471 -7.98 16.63 11.69
CA ALA A 471 -9.14 16.29 10.87
C ALA A 471 -10.36 16.02 11.74
N LEU A 472 -11.52 16.29 11.14
CA LEU A 472 -12.83 16.06 11.73
C LEU A 472 -13.70 15.32 10.72
N GLY A 473 -14.39 14.29 11.17
CA GLY A 473 -15.36 13.53 10.39
C GLY A 473 -16.69 13.44 11.13
N ALA A 474 -17.79 13.47 10.38
CA ALA A 474 -19.12 13.20 10.87
C ALA A 474 -19.88 12.34 9.89
N GLN A 475 -20.63 11.36 10.39
CA GLN A 475 -21.49 10.50 9.59
C GLN A 475 -22.88 10.43 10.22
N TYR A 476 -23.89 10.37 9.36
CA TYR A 476 -25.27 10.19 9.80
C TYR A 476 -25.97 9.11 8.98
N THR A 477 -26.60 8.16 9.68
CA THR A 477 -27.45 7.12 9.08
C THR A 477 -28.80 7.71 8.75
N VAL A 478 -29.04 7.98 7.45
CA VAL A 478 -30.26 8.64 6.97
C VAL A 478 -31.42 7.65 6.78
N ALA A 479 -31.10 6.39 6.53
CA ALA A 479 -32.04 5.28 6.40
C ALA A 479 -31.30 3.96 6.71
N PRO A 480 -32.00 2.84 6.99
CA PRO A 480 -31.37 1.54 7.13
C PRO A 480 -30.46 1.24 5.94
N GLY A 481 -29.18 0.96 6.22
CA GLY A 481 -28.17 0.71 5.20
C GLY A 481 -27.62 1.95 4.47
N TRP A 482 -28.17 3.17 4.68
CA TRP A 482 -27.70 4.39 4.01
C TRP A 482 -27.08 5.39 4.97
N ARG A 483 -25.88 5.83 4.65
CA ARG A 483 -25.08 6.77 5.45
C ARG A 483 -24.58 7.91 4.56
N ILE A 484 -24.57 9.11 5.11
CA ILE A 484 -23.89 10.27 4.54
C ILE A 484 -22.79 10.71 5.47
N GLY A 485 -21.67 11.13 4.93
CA GLY A 485 -20.49 11.57 5.69
C GLY A 485 -19.96 12.90 5.19
N LEU A 486 -19.30 13.62 6.08
CA LEU A 486 -18.56 14.84 5.77
C LEU A 486 -17.24 14.80 6.58
N ASN A 487 -16.12 14.98 5.88
CA ASN A 487 -14.80 15.08 6.47
C ASN A 487 -14.18 16.43 6.12
N ALA A 488 -13.44 17.01 7.06
CA ALA A 488 -12.64 18.21 6.86
C ALA A 488 -11.26 17.97 7.47
N SER A 489 -10.20 18.36 6.79
CA SER A 489 -8.83 18.17 7.24
C SER A 489 -7.98 19.40 7.00
N ARG A 490 -7.00 19.60 7.88
CA ARG A 490 -5.88 20.49 7.74
C ARG A 490 -4.61 19.67 7.91
N THR A 491 -3.78 19.59 6.89
CA THR A 491 -2.55 18.77 6.91
C THR A 491 -1.35 19.65 6.58
N GLU A 492 -0.26 19.45 7.28
CA GLU A 492 1.03 20.09 7.02
C GLU A 492 2.09 19.00 6.85
N ARG A 493 2.94 19.12 5.83
CA ARG A 493 4.04 18.19 5.51
C ARG A 493 5.36 18.96 5.48
N ALA A 494 6.40 18.42 6.11
CA ALA A 494 7.76 18.87 5.87
C ALA A 494 8.18 18.52 4.42
N PRO A 495 8.99 19.38 3.75
CA PRO A 495 9.64 19.00 2.50
C PRO A 495 10.51 17.75 2.68
N SER A 496 10.72 16.97 1.63
CA SER A 496 11.66 15.83 1.65
C SER A 496 13.11 16.29 1.50
N VAL A 497 14.03 15.36 1.68
CA VAL A 497 15.48 15.60 1.50
C VAL A 497 15.78 16.00 0.05
N GLU A 498 15.13 15.36 -0.93
CA GLU A 498 15.27 15.64 -2.35
C GLU A 498 14.76 17.04 -2.69
N GLU A 499 13.58 17.41 -2.16
CA GLU A 499 12.98 18.74 -2.36
C GLU A 499 13.86 19.87 -1.79
N LEU A 500 14.67 19.56 -0.75
CA LEU A 500 15.54 20.55 -0.10
C LEU A 500 16.97 20.57 -0.65
N PHE A 501 17.57 19.41 -0.93
CA PHE A 501 19.02 19.28 -1.06
C PHE A 501 19.49 18.66 -2.36
N ALA A 502 18.61 18.25 -3.29
CA ALA A 502 19.04 17.75 -4.59
C ALA A 502 19.92 18.79 -5.32
N ASN A 503 21.03 18.35 -5.90
CA ASN A 503 21.89 19.18 -6.74
C ASN A 503 22.82 18.30 -7.59
N GLY A 504 22.29 17.65 -8.60
CA GLY A 504 23.11 16.76 -9.44
C GLY A 504 22.33 16.03 -10.52
N PRO A 505 23.04 15.27 -11.36
CA PRO A 505 22.43 14.41 -12.36
C PRO A 505 21.72 13.24 -11.70
N HIS A 506 20.58 12.84 -12.28
CA HIS A 506 19.79 11.71 -11.83
C HIS A 506 19.42 10.82 -13.03
N GLY A 507 20.06 9.64 -13.12
CA GLY A 507 19.93 8.74 -14.27
C GLY A 507 18.51 8.22 -14.47
N GLY A 508 17.81 7.84 -13.39
CA GLY A 508 16.46 7.33 -13.48
C GLY A 508 15.46 8.30 -14.11
N THR A 509 15.55 9.59 -13.79
CA THR A 509 14.71 10.66 -14.34
C THR A 509 15.31 11.29 -15.58
N GLN A 510 16.59 11.04 -15.89
CA GLN A 510 17.38 11.68 -16.95
C GLN A 510 17.26 13.22 -16.89
N SER A 511 17.44 13.76 -15.71
CA SER A 511 17.38 15.20 -15.42
C SER A 511 18.48 15.60 -14.45
N PHE A 512 18.90 16.87 -14.51
CA PHE A 512 19.67 17.48 -13.46
C PHE A 512 18.71 18.11 -12.44
N GLU A 513 18.67 17.59 -11.22
CA GLU A 513 17.70 17.98 -10.21
C GLU A 513 18.28 18.98 -9.23
N ILE A 514 17.51 20.03 -8.95
CA ILE A 514 17.88 21.09 -8.02
C ILE A 514 16.79 21.28 -6.97
N GLY A 515 17.13 20.98 -5.70
CA GLY A 515 16.32 21.29 -4.53
C GLY A 515 16.41 22.77 -4.15
N ASP A 516 15.54 23.19 -3.25
CA ASP A 516 15.57 24.52 -2.66
C ASP A 516 15.54 24.45 -1.13
N PRO A 517 16.68 24.67 -0.45
CA PRO A 517 16.71 24.69 1.01
C PRO A 517 15.83 25.78 1.66
N GLY A 518 15.29 26.71 0.87
CA GLY A 518 14.37 27.76 1.30
C GLY A 518 12.91 27.31 1.38
N ILE A 519 12.56 26.14 0.85
CA ILE A 519 11.20 25.60 0.89
C ILE A 519 10.70 25.43 2.33
N ASP A 520 9.44 25.81 2.59
CA ASP A 520 8.76 25.67 3.87
C ASP A 520 7.70 24.55 3.83
N LEU A 521 6.98 24.36 4.92
CA LEU A 521 5.90 23.37 5.03
C LEU A 521 4.89 23.47 3.87
N GLU A 522 4.59 22.35 3.27
CA GLU A 522 3.42 22.20 2.41
C GLU A 522 2.17 22.08 3.28
N LYS A 523 1.14 22.89 3.02
CA LYS A 523 -0.07 22.98 3.84
C LYS A 523 -1.29 22.77 2.99
N SER A 524 -2.20 21.88 3.42
CA SER A 524 -3.46 21.64 2.72
C SER A 524 -4.67 21.78 3.61
N TRP A 525 -5.79 22.23 3.01
CA TRP A 525 -7.13 22.10 3.54
C TRP A 525 -7.91 21.17 2.64
N GLY A 526 -8.54 20.15 3.21
CA GLY A 526 -9.37 19.18 2.51
C GLY A 526 -10.79 19.19 3.02
N ILE A 527 -11.75 18.96 2.11
CA ILE A 527 -13.13 18.64 2.43
C ILE A 527 -13.59 17.49 1.54
N GLU A 528 -14.30 16.54 2.14
CA GLU A 528 -14.84 15.39 1.44
C GLU A 528 -16.27 15.11 1.92
N ALA A 529 -17.19 14.92 0.98
CA ALA A 529 -18.54 14.43 1.26
C ALA A 529 -18.69 13.02 0.70
N THR A 530 -19.29 12.12 1.49
CA THR A 530 -19.48 10.72 1.13
C THR A 530 -20.95 10.32 1.26
N ILE A 531 -21.37 9.39 0.41
CA ILE A 531 -22.60 8.63 0.57
C ILE A 531 -22.28 7.15 0.44
N ARG A 532 -22.78 6.33 1.33
CA ARG A 532 -22.63 4.88 1.30
C ARG A 532 -23.98 4.21 1.50
N GLY A 533 -24.25 3.23 0.67
CA GLY A 533 -25.45 2.42 0.74
C GLY A 533 -25.07 0.94 0.75
N ALA A 534 -25.63 0.16 1.66
CA ALA A 534 -25.51 -1.28 1.69
C ALA A 534 -26.82 -1.92 2.10
N GLY A 535 -27.21 -2.99 1.43
CA GLY A 535 -28.43 -3.74 1.68
C GLY A 535 -28.37 -5.12 1.06
N GLU A 536 -29.48 -5.85 1.12
CA GLU A 536 -29.57 -7.16 0.52
C GLU A 536 -29.32 -7.06 -1.00
N GLY A 537 -28.18 -7.58 -1.45
CA GLY A 537 -27.80 -7.65 -2.86
C GLY A 537 -27.27 -6.34 -3.46
N TYR A 538 -26.88 -5.33 -2.67
CA TYR A 538 -26.18 -4.17 -3.21
C TYR A 538 -25.22 -3.53 -2.21
N THR A 539 -24.15 -2.96 -2.75
CA THR A 539 -23.26 -2.01 -2.09
C THR A 539 -23.01 -0.84 -3.03
N LEU A 540 -23.05 0.40 -2.51
CA LEU A 540 -22.81 1.61 -3.28
C LEU A 540 -21.99 2.58 -2.43
N GLY A 541 -20.97 3.18 -3.03
CA GLY A 541 -20.15 4.21 -2.44
C GLY A 541 -19.95 5.36 -3.44
N ALA A 542 -20.03 6.59 -2.96
CA ALA A 542 -19.64 7.76 -3.71
C ALA A 542 -18.95 8.75 -2.80
N SER A 543 -17.89 9.40 -3.29
CA SER A 543 -17.25 10.52 -2.63
C SER A 543 -16.98 11.65 -3.62
N VAL A 544 -17.03 12.88 -3.11
CA VAL A 544 -16.57 14.08 -3.80
C VAL A 544 -15.60 14.80 -2.85
N PHE A 545 -14.48 15.25 -3.38
CA PHE A 545 -13.43 15.86 -2.56
C PHE A 545 -12.87 17.12 -3.20
N HIS A 546 -12.36 18.02 -2.35
CA HIS A 546 -11.66 19.22 -2.77
C HIS A 546 -10.54 19.52 -1.77
N SER A 547 -9.33 19.78 -2.28
CA SER A 547 -8.15 20.14 -1.48
C SER A 547 -7.54 21.43 -2.02
N TRP A 548 -7.24 22.36 -1.10
CA TRP A 548 -6.55 23.61 -1.38
C TRP A 548 -5.18 23.54 -0.72
N PHE A 549 -4.14 23.78 -1.51
CA PHE A 549 -2.77 23.80 -1.04
C PHE A 549 -2.24 25.24 -0.97
N ASN A 550 -1.52 25.50 0.10
CA ASN A 550 -0.67 26.65 0.25
C ASN A 550 0.77 26.15 0.34
N GLY A 551 1.61 26.55 -0.63
CA GLY A 551 2.97 26.05 -0.75
C GLY A 551 3.05 24.58 -1.20
N TYR A 552 2.24 24.18 -2.17
CA TYR A 552 2.38 22.87 -2.85
C TYR A 552 3.76 22.79 -3.47
N ILE A 553 4.53 21.76 -3.14
CA ILE A 553 5.89 21.56 -3.63
C ILE A 553 5.79 20.78 -4.95
N TYR A 554 6.42 21.26 -6.00
CA TYR A 554 6.43 20.63 -7.30
C TYR A 554 7.73 20.91 -8.03
N GLU A 555 8.07 20.02 -8.92
CA GLU A 555 9.24 20.09 -9.77
C GLU A 555 8.83 20.52 -11.20
N THR A 556 9.64 21.37 -11.83
CA THR A 556 9.38 21.83 -13.19
C THR A 556 10.69 22.18 -13.90
N PRO A 557 10.79 22.02 -15.25
CA PRO A 557 11.96 22.36 -15.99
C PRO A 557 12.22 23.87 -15.97
N THR A 558 13.48 24.26 -15.78
CA THR A 558 13.93 25.66 -15.80
C THR A 558 14.21 26.17 -17.22
N GLY A 559 14.35 25.27 -18.19
CA GLY A 559 14.81 25.54 -19.56
C GLY A 559 16.34 25.57 -19.69
N ALA A 560 17.09 25.39 -18.62
CA ALA A 560 18.55 25.23 -18.65
C ALA A 560 18.94 23.78 -18.96
N ILE A 561 20.19 23.61 -19.44
CA ILE A 561 20.85 22.32 -19.61
C ILE A 561 22.11 22.33 -18.74
N GLN A 562 22.34 21.28 -17.98
CA GLN A 562 23.54 21.07 -17.19
C GLN A 562 23.93 19.58 -17.27
N ASP A 563 25.21 19.31 -17.46
CA ASP A 563 25.75 17.95 -17.67
C ASP A 563 25.00 17.18 -18.77
N ASP A 564 24.67 17.89 -19.87
CA ASP A 564 23.87 17.41 -21.01
C ASP A 564 22.44 16.98 -20.67
N LEU A 565 21.98 17.26 -19.45
CA LEU A 565 20.64 16.94 -18.96
C LEU A 565 19.77 18.20 -18.81
N PRO A 566 18.44 18.11 -19.04
CA PRO A 566 17.51 19.19 -18.73
C PRO A 566 17.46 19.43 -17.23
N VAL A 567 17.55 20.69 -16.81
CA VAL A 567 17.52 21.09 -15.40
C VAL A 567 16.07 21.20 -14.93
N PHE A 568 15.73 20.39 -13.93
CA PHE A 568 14.49 20.48 -13.16
C PHE A 568 14.76 21.04 -11.77
N GLN A 569 13.88 21.89 -11.28
CA GLN A 569 14.00 22.51 -9.96
C GLN A 569 12.70 22.41 -9.18
N TYR A 570 12.82 22.28 -7.85
CA TYR A 570 11.70 22.29 -6.93
C TYR A 570 11.27 23.71 -6.59
N PHE A 571 9.96 23.94 -6.60
CA PHE A 571 9.31 25.22 -6.30
C PHE A 571 8.12 25.01 -5.38
N GLN A 572 7.63 26.09 -4.78
CA GLN A 572 6.37 26.12 -4.06
C GLN A 572 5.37 27.08 -4.67
N ALA A 573 4.12 26.65 -4.84
CA ALA A 573 3.02 27.48 -5.27
C ALA A 573 1.69 27.00 -4.66
N ASN A 574 0.64 27.82 -4.73
CA ASN A 574 -0.69 27.36 -4.35
C ASN A 574 -1.22 26.36 -5.39
N ALA A 575 -1.95 25.33 -4.93
CA ALA A 575 -2.55 24.36 -5.82
C ALA A 575 -3.98 24.01 -5.39
N ARG A 576 -4.75 23.45 -6.32
CA ARG A 576 -6.11 22.95 -6.08
C ARG A 576 -6.28 21.58 -6.72
N TYR A 577 -6.82 20.65 -5.94
CA TYR A 577 -7.18 19.30 -6.35
C TYR A 577 -8.66 19.09 -6.04
N TYR A 578 -9.42 18.53 -6.97
CA TYR A 578 -10.78 18.11 -6.72
C TYR A 578 -11.17 16.95 -7.64
N GLY A 579 -12.17 16.20 -7.23
CA GLY A 579 -12.60 15.05 -7.98
C GLY A 579 -13.73 14.29 -7.33
N PHE A 580 -13.99 13.12 -7.88
CA PHE A 580 -14.97 12.19 -7.34
C PHE A 580 -14.48 10.74 -7.48
N GLU A 581 -15.03 9.88 -6.64
CA GLU A 581 -14.90 8.44 -6.69
C GLU A 581 -16.30 7.83 -6.58
N LEU A 582 -16.54 6.78 -7.36
CA LEU A 582 -17.76 5.99 -7.37
C LEU A 582 -17.37 4.53 -7.32
N GLU A 583 -18.11 3.74 -6.55
CA GLU A 583 -17.98 2.29 -6.52
C GLU A 583 -19.35 1.66 -6.24
N GLY A 584 -19.57 0.45 -6.73
CA GLY A 584 -20.79 -0.24 -6.38
C GLY A 584 -20.88 -1.62 -6.99
N SER A 585 -21.65 -2.47 -6.32
CA SER A 585 -22.04 -3.78 -6.79
C SER A 585 -23.53 -3.99 -6.54
N VAL A 586 -24.23 -4.56 -7.50
CA VAL A 586 -25.67 -4.84 -7.41
C VAL A 586 -25.94 -6.24 -7.93
N LYS A 587 -26.54 -7.09 -7.10
CA LYS A 587 -27.09 -8.37 -7.51
C LYS A 587 -28.33 -8.17 -8.35
N VAL A 588 -28.26 -8.48 -9.63
CA VAL A 588 -29.34 -8.26 -10.60
C VAL A 588 -30.19 -9.50 -10.87
N ALA A 589 -29.63 -10.69 -10.68
CA ALA A 589 -30.35 -11.93 -10.92
C ALA A 589 -29.76 -13.09 -10.11
N ARG A 590 -30.53 -14.20 -10.04
CA ARG A 590 -30.02 -15.51 -9.64
C ARG A 590 -30.42 -16.52 -10.72
N ILE A 591 -29.43 -17.18 -11.28
CA ILE A 591 -29.61 -18.18 -12.34
C ILE A 591 -29.06 -19.52 -11.85
N GLY A 592 -29.97 -20.43 -11.49
CA GLY A 592 -29.60 -21.67 -10.82
C GLY A 592 -28.97 -21.40 -9.45
N ASN A 593 -27.72 -21.83 -9.26
CA ASN A 593 -26.91 -21.56 -8.07
C ASN A 593 -25.95 -20.36 -8.22
N PHE A 594 -26.03 -19.62 -9.33
CA PHE A 594 -25.20 -18.44 -9.56
C PHE A 594 -25.96 -17.16 -9.21
N ASP A 595 -25.37 -16.35 -8.38
CA ASP A 595 -25.74 -14.95 -8.20
C ASP A 595 -25.05 -14.13 -9.28
N ILE A 596 -25.81 -13.30 -9.99
CA ILE A 596 -25.31 -12.41 -11.05
C ILE A 596 -25.24 -11.03 -10.50
N ASN A 597 -24.02 -10.48 -10.42
CA ASN A 597 -23.73 -9.14 -9.94
C ASN A 597 -23.28 -8.25 -11.09
N LEU A 598 -23.69 -6.99 -11.04
CA LEU A 598 -23.10 -5.89 -11.82
C LEU A 598 -22.32 -5.03 -10.86
N ASP A 599 -21.09 -4.72 -11.19
CA ASP A 599 -20.26 -3.83 -10.40
C ASP A 599 -19.58 -2.79 -11.28
N GLY A 600 -19.14 -1.72 -10.64
CA GLY A 600 -18.47 -0.65 -11.33
C GLY A 600 -17.68 0.26 -10.42
N VAL A 601 -16.65 0.87 -11.01
CA VAL A 601 -15.80 1.90 -10.41
C VAL A 601 -15.73 3.07 -11.37
N GLY A 602 -15.74 4.29 -10.84
CA GLY A 602 -15.51 5.49 -11.61
C GLY A 602 -14.72 6.51 -10.79
N ASP A 603 -13.70 7.10 -11.36
CA ASP A 603 -12.90 8.10 -10.67
C ASP A 603 -12.41 9.19 -11.63
N TYR A 604 -12.26 10.39 -11.06
CA TYR A 604 -11.78 11.56 -11.76
C TYR A 604 -11.07 12.51 -10.82
N VAL A 605 -9.95 13.04 -11.27
CA VAL A 605 -9.17 14.05 -10.54
C VAL A 605 -8.84 15.22 -11.47
N HIS A 606 -8.97 16.43 -10.93
CA HIS A 606 -8.54 17.65 -11.57
C HIS A 606 -7.59 18.41 -10.64
N ALA A 607 -6.40 18.76 -11.15
CA ALA A 607 -5.40 19.47 -10.38
C ALA A 607 -4.80 20.65 -11.15
N THR A 608 -4.53 21.75 -10.44
CA THR A 608 -3.96 22.99 -11.00
C THR A 608 -3.00 23.60 -10.00
N ILE A 609 -1.83 24.02 -10.50
CA ILE A 609 -0.82 24.76 -9.75
C ILE A 609 -0.86 26.22 -10.21
N ALA A 610 -0.97 27.15 -9.28
CA ALA A 610 -1.04 28.59 -9.56
C ALA A 610 0.25 29.07 -10.25
N GLY A 611 0.11 29.73 -11.40
CA GLY A 611 1.23 30.22 -12.20
C GLY A 611 1.86 29.17 -13.13
N SER A 612 1.67 27.86 -12.87
CA SER A 612 2.24 26.78 -13.68
C SER A 612 1.18 26.07 -14.56
N GLY A 613 -0.12 26.16 -14.21
CA GLY A 613 -1.18 25.52 -14.99
C GLY A 613 -1.59 24.14 -14.45
N PRO A 614 -1.90 23.17 -15.32
CA PRO A 614 -2.22 21.80 -14.89
C PRO A 614 -1.07 21.18 -14.10
N ALA A 615 -1.40 20.43 -13.02
CA ALA A 615 -0.41 19.61 -12.34
C ALA A 615 -0.01 18.43 -13.25
N PRO A 616 1.27 18.00 -13.23
CA PRO A 616 1.73 16.90 -14.08
C PRO A 616 1.20 15.53 -13.60
N ARG A 617 1.13 14.60 -14.54
CA ARG A 617 0.83 13.17 -14.30
C ARG A 617 -0.50 12.89 -13.60
N ILE A 618 -1.51 13.75 -13.80
CA ILE A 618 -2.84 13.58 -13.24
C ILE A 618 -3.63 12.54 -14.06
N PRO A 619 -4.12 11.44 -13.43
CA PRO A 619 -4.90 10.43 -14.12
C PRO A 619 -6.15 11.04 -14.80
N PRO A 620 -6.52 10.60 -16.01
CA PRO A 620 -7.77 10.99 -16.67
C PRO A 620 -8.99 10.34 -16.00
N LEU A 621 -10.20 10.70 -16.47
CA LEU A 621 -11.42 10.00 -16.08
C LEU A 621 -11.32 8.52 -16.46
N ARG A 622 -11.60 7.66 -15.48
CA ARG A 622 -11.66 6.20 -15.63
C ARG A 622 -13.04 5.68 -15.24
N LEU A 623 -13.56 4.74 -16.03
CA LEU A 623 -14.77 3.97 -15.75
C LEU A 623 -14.46 2.48 -15.93
N LEU A 624 -14.74 1.67 -14.93
CA LEU A 624 -14.66 0.23 -14.98
C LEU A 624 -16.04 -0.35 -14.69
N GLY A 625 -16.48 -1.31 -15.48
CA GLY A 625 -17.74 -2.01 -15.27
C GLY A 625 -17.58 -3.51 -15.47
N GLY A 626 -18.14 -4.31 -14.57
CA GLY A 626 -18.06 -5.77 -14.59
C GLY A 626 -19.39 -6.47 -14.46
N ILE A 627 -19.44 -7.67 -15.00
CA ILE A 627 -20.50 -8.66 -14.76
C ILE A 627 -19.82 -9.86 -14.12
N GLU A 628 -20.33 -10.27 -12.97
CA GLU A 628 -19.83 -11.39 -12.20
C GLU A 628 -20.94 -12.43 -11.98
N ALA A 629 -20.62 -13.70 -12.21
CA ALA A 629 -21.45 -14.85 -11.91
C ALA A 629 -20.81 -15.66 -10.80
N GLN A 630 -21.33 -15.55 -9.58
CA GLN A 630 -20.74 -16.11 -8.37
C GLN A 630 -21.55 -17.27 -7.83
N SER A 631 -20.89 -18.38 -7.51
CA SER A 631 -21.42 -19.51 -6.75
C SER A 631 -20.44 -19.95 -5.66
N ASP A 632 -20.79 -20.91 -4.85
CA ASP A 632 -19.93 -21.42 -3.77
C ASP A 632 -18.56 -21.92 -4.29
N ARG A 633 -18.48 -22.41 -5.52
CA ARG A 633 -17.27 -23.03 -6.09
C ARG A 633 -16.69 -22.34 -7.29
N ILE A 634 -17.49 -21.62 -8.02
CA ILE A 634 -17.10 -21.01 -9.29
C ILE A 634 -17.49 -19.56 -9.26
N ASN A 635 -16.53 -18.71 -9.58
CA ASN A 635 -16.74 -17.29 -9.78
C ASN A 635 -16.18 -16.92 -11.15
N GLY A 636 -17.02 -16.40 -12.04
CA GLY A 636 -16.64 -15.96 -13.38
C GLY A 636 -16.96 -14.49 -13.55
N ARG A 637 -15.99 -13.69 -14.04
CA ARG A 637 -16.10 -12.24 -14.20
C ARG A 637 -15.63 -11.81 -15.58
N VAL A 638 -16.33 -10.87 -16.17
CA VAL A 638 -15.87 -10.11 -17.34
C VAL A 638 -16.00 -8.65 -17.02
N GLU A 639 -14.97 -7.87 -17.29
CA GLU A 639 -14.96 -6.42 -17.04
C GLU A 639 -14.43 -5.64 -18.23
N VAL A 640 -14.87 -4.40 -18.33
CA VAL A 640 -14.43 -3.41 -19.31
C VAL A 640 -13.95 -2.19 -18.55
N GLU A 641 -12.71 -1.82 -18.79
CA GLU A 641 -12.12 -0.56 -18.33
C GLU A 641 -12.02 0.41 -19.49
N TRP A 642 -12.64 1.58 -19.33
CA TRP A 642 -12.52 2.69 -20.25
C TRP A 642 -11.81 3.87 -19.56
N VAL A 643 -10.77 4.38 -20.21
CA VAL A 643 -9.97 5.51 -19.75
C VAL A 643 -10.01 6.58 -20.82
N ALA A 644 -10.34 7.82 -20.42
CA ALA A 644 -10.45 8.95 -21.34
C ALA A 644 -9.06 9.44 -21.82
N ASP A 645 -9.06 10.24 -22.91
CA ASP A 645 -7.90 11.02 -23.31
C ASP A 645 -7.48 11.98 -22.19
N GLN A 646 -6.17 12.19 -22.02
CA GLN A 646 -5.65 13.25 -21.15
C GLN A 646 -4.94 14.31 -21.98
N ASN A 647 -5.67 15.39 -22.25
CA ASN A 647 -5.18 16.55 -22.99
C ASN A 647 -4.88 17.76 -22.09
N ARG A 648 -5.24 17.66 -20.81
CA ARG A 648 -4.97 18.70 -19.82
C ARG A 648 -3.67 18.38 -19.11
N ILE A 649 -2.58 18.86 -19.64
CA ILE A 649 -1.21 18.49 -19.31
C ILE A 649 -0.41 19.69 -18.80
N ALA A 650 0.65 19.46 -18.02
CA ALA A 650 1.66 20.46 -17.73
C ALA A 650 2.43 20.86 -19.00
N ALA A 651 3.06 22.03 -19.00
CA ALA A 651 3.69 22.58 -20.20
C ALA A 651 4.83 21.70 -20.79
N PHE A 652 5.42 20.84 -19.97
CA PHE A 652 6.51 19.95 -20.35
C PHE A 652 6.06 18.50 -20.62
N GLU A 653 4.76 18.24 -20.50
CA GLU A 653 4.19 16.90 -20.70
C GLU A 653 3.64 16.70 -22.11
N THR A 654 3.48 15.45 -22.48
CA THR A 654 2.78 14.99 -23.66
C THR A 654 1.37 14.52 -23.30
N PRO A 655 0.36 14.70 -24.16
CA PRO A 655 -0.95 14.12 -23.98
C PRO A 655 -0.91 12.60 -24.14
N THR A 656 -1.91 11.91 -23.61
CA THR A 656 -2.12 10.47 -23.83
C THR A 656 -3.49 10.22 -24.42
N ASP A 657 -3.55 9.31 -25.38
CA ASP A 657 -4.81 8.83 -25.95
C ASP A 657 -5.54 7.96 -24.92
N GLY A 658 -6.87 7.99 -24.96
CA GLY A 658 -7.71 7.09 -24.18
C GLY A 658 -7.68 5.67 -24.73
N TYR A 659 -8.09 4.71 -23.86
CA TYR A 659 -8.13 3.31 -24.26
C TYR A 659 -9.32 2.59 -23.63
N THR A 660 -9.62 1.40 -24.18
CA THR A 660 -10.58 0.48 -23.62
C THR A 660 -9.97 -0.90 -23.53
N MET A 661 -9.87 -1.44 -22.33
CA MET A 661 -9.41 -2.81 -22.08
C MET A 661 -10.57 -3.69 -21.67
N VAL A 662 -10.50 -4.96 -22.04
CA VAL A 662 -11.43 -6.00 -21.61
C VAL A 662 -10.64 -7.09 -20.92
N ASN A 663 -11.06 -7.43 -19.71
CA ASN A 663 -10.47 -8.47 -18.89
C ASN A 663 -11.52 -9.53 -18.54
N ALA A 664 -11.08 -10.75 -18.27
CA ALA A 664 -11.94 -11.81 -17.80
C ALA A 664 -11.21 -12.68 -16.77
N SER A 665 -11.93 -13.19 -15.80
CA SER A 665 -11.39 -14.15 -14.84
C SER A 665 -12.37 -15.28 -14.53
N LEU A 666 -11.82 -16.43 -14.16
CA LEU A 666 -12.55 -17.59 -13.70
C LEU A 666 -11.81 -18.16 -12.48
N SER A 667 -12.47 -18.14 -11.34
CA SER A 667 -12.00 -18.75 -10.12
C SER A 667 -12.73 -20.06 -9.87
N PHE A 668 -12.00 -21.07 -9.46
CA PHE A 668 -12.51 -22.37 -9.10
C PHE A 668 -11.98 -22.82 -7.74
N ARG A 669 -12.88 -23.18 -6.82
CA ARG A 669 -12.58 -23.73 -5.50
C ARG A 669 -12.83 -25.23 -5.51
N PRO A 670 -11.77 -26.07 -5.60
CA PRO A 670 -11.92 -27.52 -5.75
C PRO A 670 -12.50 -28.19 -4.50
N PHE A 671 -12.28 -27.61 -3.32
CA PHE A 671 -12.72 -28.14 -2.03
C PHE A 671 -13.83 -27.28 -1.41
N HIS A 672 -14.66 -27.88 -0.54
CA HIS A 672 -15.78 -27.17 0.12
C HIS A 672 -15.35 -26.25 1.27
N ASP A 673 -14.12 -26.39 1.72
CA ASP A 673 -13.57 -25.67 2.88
C ASP A 673 -12.93 -24.31 2.54
N ASN A 674 -13.02 -23.88 1.28
CA ASN A 674 -12.42 -22.65 0.75
C ASN A 674 -10.89 -22.53 0.95
N ARG A 675 -10.20 -23.63 1.28
CA ARG A 675 -8.77 -23.67 1.55
C ARG A 675 -7.90 -23.59 0.31
N SER A 676 -8.47 -23.78 -0.87
CA SER A 676 -7.71 -23.73 -2.12
C SER A 676 -8.53 -23.09 -3.22
N SER A 677 -7.87 -22.33 -4.06
CA SER A 677 -8.48 -21.74 -5.26
C SER A 677 -7.53 -21.77 -6.44
N ILE A 678 -8.09 -21.92 -7.63
CA ILE A 678 -7.39 -21.75 -8.91
C ILE A 678 -8.06 -20.59 -9.62
N VAL A 679 -7.29 -19.57 -9.97
CA VAL A 679 -7.74 -18.39 -10.69
C VAL A 679 -7.09 -18.38 -12.07
N LEU A 680 -7.91 -18.39 -13.12
CA LEU A 680 -7.51 -18.13 -14.50
C LEU A 680 -7.90 -16.70 -14.82
N SER A 681 -6.99 -15.88 -15.33
CA SER A 681 -7.32 -14.53 -15.78
C SER A 681 -6.73 -14.26 -17.15
N ALA A 682 -7.44 -13.44 -17.93
CA ALA A 682 -7.02 -12.91 -19.21
C ALA A 682 -7.17 -11.40 -19.14
N ASN A 683 -6.03 -10.70 -19.11
CA ASN A 683 -5.99 -9.25 -19.04
C ASN A 683 -5.65 -8.70 -20.44
N ASN A 684 -6.19 -7.52 -20.76
CA ASN A 684 -6.02 -6.89 -22.06
C ASN A 684 -6.25 -7.89 -23.21
N ILE A 685 -7.42 -8.55 -23.22
CA ILE A 685 -7.74 -9.67 -24.14
C ILE A 685 -7.52 -9.28 -25.62
N PHE A 686 -7.77 -8.01 -25.97
CA PHE A 686 -7.67 -7.50 -27.34
C PHE A 686 -6.31 -6.93 -27.68
N ASP A 687 -5.31 -7.03 -26.78
CA ASP A 687 -3.93 -6.60 -27.00
C ASP A 687 -3.81 -5.11 -27.37
N VAL A 688 -4.56 -4.27 -26.63
CA VAL A 688 -4.63 -2.83 -26.85
C VAL A 688 -3.31 -2.16 -26.42
N ASP A 689 -2.78 -1.23 -27.23
CA ASP A 689 -1.71 -0.31 -26.82
C ASP A 689 -2.30 0.73 -25.87
N ALA A 690 -2.10 0.54 -24.58
CA ALA A 690 -2.61 1.37 -23.51
C ALA A 690 -1.45 2.06 -22.77
N ARG A 691 -1.62 3.35 -22.44
CA ARG A 691 -0.59 4.13 -21.76
C ARG A 691 -1.17 4.86 -20.56
N ARG A 692 -0.55 4.65 -19.40
CA ARG A 692 -0.98 5.28 -18.17
C ARG A 692 -0.45 6.70 -18.08
N HIS A 693 -1.34 7.71 -18.06
CA HIS A 693 -0.93 9.11 -18.01
C HIS A 693 -0.10 9.48 -16.79
N ALA A 694 -0.35 8.83 -15.64
CA ALA A 694 0.42 9.03 -14.41
C ALA A 694 1.88 8.54 -14.48
N SER A 695 2.24 7.78 -15.53
CA SER A 695 3.60 7.27 -15.73
C SER A 695 4.55 8.36 -16.21
N PHE A 696 5.76 8.38 -15.65
CA PHE A 696 6.89 9.13 -16.20
C PHE A 696 7.29 8.62 -17.59
N LEU A 697 7.13 7.32 -17.82
CA LEU A 697 7.53 6.63 -19.03
C LEU A 697 6.41 6.48 -20.05
N LYS A 698 5.31 7.24 -19.94
CA LYS A 698 4.14 7.13 -20.85
C LYS A 698 4.47 7.20 -22.33
N ASP A 699 5.54 7.93 -22.70
CA ASP A 699 5.98 8.06 -24.09
C ASP A 699 6.84 6.89 -24.57
N TYR A 700 7.37 6.07 -23.67
CA TYR A 700 8.34 5.00 -23.92
C TYR A 700 7.88 3.62 -23.54
N ALA A 701 6.98 3.52 -22.56
CA ALA A 701 6.55 2.27 -21.95
C ALA A 701 5.02 2.20 -21.89
N PRO A 702 4.35 1.50 -22.82
CA PRO A 702 2.95 1.15 -22.69
C PRO A 702 2.73 0.13 -21.55
N LEU A 703 1.48 -0.06 -21.18
CA LEU A 703 1.08 -1.15 -20.30
C LEU A 703 1.26 -2.51 -20.96
N SER A 704 1.18 -3.57 -20.16
CA SER A 704 1.24 -4.95 -20.64
C SER A 704 0.25 -5.19 -21.78
N GLY A 705 0.69 -5.87 -22.81
CA GLY A 705 -0.16 -6.47 -23.84
C GLY A 705 -1.07 -7.55 -23.24
N ARG A 706 -1.60 -8.43 -24.07
CA ARG A 706 -2.46 -9.52 -23.60
C ARG A 706 -1.71 -10.44 -22.64
N ASP A 707 -2.26 -10.62 -21.44
CA ASP A 707 -1.69 -11.47 -20.39
C ASP A 707 -2.67 -12.56 -19.97
N LEU A 708 -2.30 -13.81 -20.19
CA LEU A 708 -3.00 -14.98 -19.68
C LEU A 708 -2.30 -15.47 -18.42
N ARG A 709 -3.02 -15.50 -17.30
CA ARG A 709 -2.46 -15.88 -16.00
C ARG A 709 -3.20 -17.08 -15.41
N ILE A 710 -2.45 -17.88 -14.69
CA ILE A 710 -2.98 -18.91 -13.81
C ILE A 710 -2.34 -18.74 -12.44
N SER A 711 -3.18 -18.63 -11.41
CA SER A 711 -2.75 -18.58 -10.01
C SER A 711 -3.42 -19.72 -9.25
N ALA A 712 -2.66 -20.43 -8.45
CA ALA A 712 -3.15 -21.48 -7.55
C ALA A 712 -2.78 -21.10 -6.12
N ARG A 713 -3.79 -20.87 -5.28
CA ARG A 713 -3.63 -20.65 -3.84
C ARG A 713 -4.06 -21.90 -3.08
N PHE A 714 -3.32 -22.23 -2.04
CA PHE A 714 -3.61 -23.37 -1.17
C PHE A 714 -3.32 -22.99 0.28
N THR A 715 -4.17 -23.50 1.18
CA THR A 715 -4.05 -23.36 2.64
C THR A 715 -4.29 -24.73 3.28
N PHE A 716 -3.42 -25.17 4.14
CA PHE A 716 -3.50 -26.45 4.83
C PHE A 716 -3.39 -26.31 6.34
#